data_18319eacdd85ce7df6eda6ad195c9566
#
_entry.id   18319eacdd85ce7df6eda6ad195c9566
#
_cell.length_a   1.000
_cell.length_b   1.000
_cell.length_c   1.000
_cell.angle_alpha   90.00
_cell.angle_beta   90.00
_cell.angle_gamma   90.00
#
_symmetry.space_group_name_H-M   'P 1'
#
loop_
_entity.id
_entity.type
_entity.pdbx_description
1 polymer ?
#
loop_
_entity_poly.entity_id
_entity_poly.type
_entity_poly.pdbx_seq_one_letter_code
_entity_poly.pdbx_strand_id
1 'polypeptide(L)'
;MVALGAASVVLTALADVGVAATTPAAATTPLAWTVEAAGRTLGLQRPLFLVALPVAALLAWALIFRGADGTAGGRSRRLLFASRLLVVLCLVVAAAGPYTVTTRMTDGDPQVTLLVDDSDSTAVTEDVASQLASDIEDEGVPVTTSTVARGGSSPIGDAVAANLRPNGTVVLVSDGQVTSGRSLASATTLARDLNATVSAVGVEPTETEQYVTVSGPSKTSVGVENSFLAQVDGVVPDDVETATVELVVDVDGEEVARETVNTTDGIEFSRTFETTGTHRVTARIDGDDRFETNDVFRKTVRVVEPPRVLYVSRGDYPFRDYLSQLYDVETAETVPTDLSSYHAVVLQDLRAEDVGNTDSLQRFVIDGGGLLTVGGRNAFENGGYDGSSLASMLPVTTGEGASQQTNLVFAIDVSGSAESGMRVQKSVALDALDQLGDENRVGIVGFNYRAYDVSPLRPLGPNRESTADLIRRLESGGATDIAVGLDGAAQQLGDRRGTIILISDGHDRFQDAATLADQLGRDGVSVIAIGTGPNPNERTLRAIARASGGNYLRADETDRLRILFGGSNRQYAGDGLTVVDQNDFVTAGVELTANPGSVNDVSVRSGANFLVAADDGTPAVASWRYGLGRVATVTTYAGDGTLDGLLQSPDSLLLTKSTNYVIGDPERKASGVTEVSDTRVDQSTTVVYRGGERPQGVEGLRFSAVSPGVYEATVVPTETGYRDVLDTAFAVNYPVEHAGFGRSAALEAAVSDSGGTMYGPNDAAEIAASARDNAAGVQPVRDDWAVAFVAAAFLLYLAEVLARRLQVYRGRTKSEGGLI
;
A
#
# COMPACT_ATOMS: atom_id res chain seq x y z
N MET A 1 -25.56 -4.40 -63.07
CA MET A 1 -26.14 -3.73 -61.86
C MET A 1 -26.55 -4.71 -60.77
N VAL A 2 -26.95 -5.94 -61.06
CA VAL A 2 -27.33 -6.92 -59.99
C VAL A 2 -26.13 -7.50 -59.24
N ALA A 3 -24.91 -7.49 -59.81
CA ALA A 3 -23.68 -7.98 -59.13
C ALA A 3 -23.04 -6.98 -58.17
N LEU A 4 -23.27 -5.69 -58.32
CA LEU A 4 -22.82 -4.66 -57.39
C LEU A 4 -23.75 -4.54 -56.16
N GLY A 5 -25.02 -4.88 -56.30
CA GLY A 5 -25.99 -4.91 -55.21
C GLY A 5 -25.72 -6.06 -54.19
N ALA A 6 -25.28 -7.23 -54.67
CA ALA A 6 -24.97 -8.36 -53.79
C ALA A 6 -23.68 -8.18 -52.98
N ALA A 7 -22.69 -7.47 -53.54
CA ALA A 7 -21.47 -7.14 -52.82
C ALA A 7 -21.72 -6.05 -51.74
N SER A 8 -22.65 -5.13 -51.98
CA SER A 8 -23.04 -4.09 -51.04
C SER A 8 -23.86 -4.64 -49.86
N VAL A 9 -24.74 -5.62 -50.11
CA VAL A 9 -25.56 -6.26 -49.05
C VAL A 9 -24.71 -7.15 -48.15
N VAL A 10 -23.67 -7.79 -48.67
CA VAL A 10 -22.71 -8.56 -47.82
C VAL A 10 -21.79 -7.64 -47.00
N LEU A 11 -21.40 -6.48 -47.54
CA LEU A 11 -20.61 -5.49 -46.77
C LEU A 11 -21.46 -4.75 -45.73
N THR A 12 -22.75 -4.50 -45.96
CA THR A 12 -23.62 -3.86 -44.95
C THR A 12 -24.11 -4.83 -43.89
N ALA A 13 -24.30 -6.11 -44.17
CA ALA A 13 -24.64 -7.13 -43.17
C ALA A 13 -23.44 -7.48 -42.22
N LEU A 14 -22.21 -7.15 -42.62
CA LEU A 14 -20.99 -7.31 -41.77
C LEU A 14 -20.68 -6.04 -40.97
N ALA A 15 -21.35 -4.92 -41.25
CA ALA A 15 -21.16 -3.67 -40.53
C ALA A 15 -22.09 -3.53 -39.29
N ASP A 16 -23.16 -4.33 -39.22
CA ASP A 16 -24.13 -4.28 -38.08
C ASP A 16 -23.86 -5.29 -36.97
N VAL A 17 -22.79 -6.10 -37.09
CA VAL A 17 -22.28 -6.91 -35.96
C VAL A 17 -21.12 -6.14 -35.31
N GLY A 18 -21.32 -5.58 -34.11
CA GLY A 18 -20.35 -4.80 -33.36
C GLY A 18 -19.06 -5.61 -33.19
N VAL A 19 -18.02 -5.24 -33.94
CA VAL A 19 -16.69 -5.86 -33.90
C VAL A 19 -15.78 -5.00 -33.05
N ALA A 20 -15.51 -5.44 -31.84
CA ALA A 20 -14.39 -4.94 -31.06
C ALA A 20 -13.08 -5.51 -31.66
N ALA A 21 -12.29 -4.64 -32.27
CA ALA A 21 -10.95 -4.99 -32.75
C ALA A 21 -9.98 -4.98 -31.59
N THR A 22 -9.72 -6.14 -31.01
CA THR A 22 -8.57 -6.34 -30.10
C THR A 22 -7.34 -6.73 -30.91
N THR A 23 -6.28 -5.93 -30.85
CA THR A 23 -4.96 -6.25 -31.41
C THR A 23 -4.14 -7.01 -30.38
N PRO A 24 -3.74 -8.27 -30.62
CA PRO A 24 -2.66 -8.87 -29.86
C PRO A 24 -1.31 -8.49 -30.51
N ALA A 25 -0.37 -8.13 -29.64
CA ALA A 25 1.01 -7.78 -30.03
C ALA A 25 1.78 -8.98 -30.60
N ALA A 26 2.67 -8.64 -31.59
CA ALA A 26 3.73 -9.43 -32.19
C ALA A 26 3.37 -10.52 -33.21
N ALA A 27 3.20 -10.10 -34.47
CA ALA A 27 3.89 -10.64 -35.64
C ALA A 27 3.56 -9.75 -36.84
N THR A 28 4.56 -9.21 -37.51
CA THR A 28 4.46 -8.38 -38.72
C THR A 28 3.96 -9.18 -39.91
N THR A 29 2.63 -9.28 -40.07
CA THR A 29 1.95 -9.55 -41.35
C THR A 29 0.80 -8.57 -41.48
N PRO A 30 0.79 -7.74 -42.52
CA PRO A 30 -0.28 -6.75 -42.72
C PRO A 30 -1.56 -7.45 -43.16
N LEU A 31 -2.66 -7.13 -42.49
CA LEU A 31 -4.06 -7.43 -42.85
C LEU A 31 -4.51 -8.89 -42.66
N ALA A 32 -4.45 -9.43 -41.47
CA ALA A 32 -5.29 -10.54 -41.05
C ALA A 32 -6.64 -9.99 -40.56
N TRP A 33 -7.75 -10.54 -41.03
CA TRP A 33 -9.10 -10.15 -40.61
C TRP A 33 -9.70 -11.25 -39.72
N THR A 34 -10.10 -10.89 -38.48
CA THR A 34 -10.67 -11.85 -37.51
C THR A 34 -12.08 -11.40 -37.09
N VAL A 35 -12.98 -12.34 -36.90
CA VAL A 35 -14.36 -12.15 -36.43
C VAL A 35 -14.65 -13.20 -35.34
N GLU A 36 -15.10 -12.78 -34.19
CA GLU A 36 -15.62 -13.70 -33.17
C GLU A 36 -17.10 -14.03 -33.44
N ALA A 37 -17.40 -15.32 -33.57
CA ALA A 37 -18.77 -15.81 -33.74
C ALA A 37 -18.97 -17.12 -32.99
N ALA A 38 -19.99 -17.17 -32.13
CA ALA A 38 -20.35 -18.34 -31.31
C ALA A 38 -19.22 -18.93 -30.48
N GLY A 39 -18.41 -18.09 -29.84
CA GLY A 39 -17.29 -18.52 -28.95
C GLY A 39 -16.07 -19.07 -29.71
N ARG A 40 -15.97 -18.84 -31.02
CA ARG A 40 -14.85 -19.22 -31.89
C ARG A 40 -14.37 -18.02 -32.70
N THR A 41 -13.06 -17.85 -32.75
CA THR A 41 -12.46 -16.81 -33.58
C THR A 41 -12.24 -17.36 -34.98
N LEU A 42 -12.91 -16.76 -35.97
CA LEU A 42 -12.76 -17.05 -37.41
C LEU A 42 -11.84 -15.99 -38.02
N GLY A 43 -10.84 -16.40 -38.77
CA GLY A 43 -9.93 -15.48 -39.41
C GLY A 43 -9.64 -15.78 -40.90
N LEU A 44 -9.14 -14.77 -41.63
CA LEU A 44 -8.62 -14.88 -42.97
C LEU A 44 -7.17 -14.39 -43.01
N GLN A 45 -6.25 -15.23 -43.48
CA GLN A 45 -4.83 -14.87 -43.57
C GLN A 45 -4.52 -13.78 -44.59
N ARG A 46 -5.27 -13.82 -45.72
CA ARG A 46 -5.01 -12.96 -46.88
C ARG A 46 -6.32 -12.48 -47.47
N PRO A 47 -7.10 -11.63 -46.80
CA PRO A 47 -8.43 -11.22 -47.20
C PRO A 47 -8.45 -10.49 -48.54
N LEU A 48 -7.34 -9.93 -49.00
CA LEU A 48 -7.20 -9.29 -50.31
C LEU A 48 -7.53 -10.21 -51.49
N PHE A 49 -7.36 -11.56 -51.34
CA PHE A 49 -7.77 -12.47 -52.40
C PHE A 49 -9.26 -12.45 -52.69
N LEU A 50 -10.11 -12.04 -51.75
CA LEU A 50 -11.56 -11.90 -51.98
C LEU A 50 -11.90 -10.84 -53.03
N VAL A 51 -11.02 -9.86 -53.26
CA VAL A 51 -11.17 -8.84 -54.30
C VAL A 51 -11.10 -9.45 -55.72
N ALA A 52 -10.53 -10.64 -55.87
CA ALA A 52 -10.50 -11.36 -57.14
C ALA A 52 -11.86 -11.94 -57.52
N LEU A 53 -12.82 -12.11 -56.60
CA LEU A 53 -14.14 -12.68 -56.86
C LEU A 53 -14.97 -11.93 -57.95
N PRO A 54 -15.14 -10.60 -57.87
CA PRO A 54 -15.88 -9.87 -58.91
C PRO A 54 -15.19 -9.93 -60.28
N VAL A 55 -13.87 -9.92 -60.32
CA VAL A 55 -13.11 -10.04 -61.60
C VAL A 55 -13.29 -11.42 -62.20
N ALA A 56 -13.16 -12.47 -61.38
CA ALA A 56 -13.35 -13.85 -61.82
C ALA A 56 -14.81 -14.12 -62.25
N ALA A 57 -15.80 -13.55 -61.55
CA ALA A 57 -17.21 -13.63 -61.93
C ALA A 57 -17.49 -12.96 -63.30
N LEU A 58 -16.93 -11.79 -63.57
CA LEU A 58 -17.02 -11.08 -64.83
C LEU A 58 -16.37 -11.86 -65.98
N LEU A 59 -15.18 -12.45 -65.76
CA LEU A 59 -14.49 -13.28 -66.72
C LEU A 59 -15.30 -14.55 -67.02
N ALA A 60 -15.81 -15.25 -66.01
CA ALA A 60 -16.66 -16.43 -66.20
C ALA A 60 -17.94 -16.10 -66.94
N TRP A 61 -18.54 -14.94 -66.63
CA TRP A 61 -19.73 -14.46 -67.38
C TRP A 61 -19.37 -14.16 -68.82
N ALA A 62 -18.29 -13.45 -69.11
CA ALA A 62 -17.92 -13.11 -70.49
C ALA A 62 -17.58 -14.35 -71.32
N LEU A 63 -16.90 -15.33 -70.76
CA LEU A 63 -16.53 -16.60 -71.39
C LEU A 63 -17.76 -17.49 -71.71
N ILE A 64 -18.74 -17.51 -70.80
CA ILE A 64 -19.96 -18.37 -70.97
C ILE A 64 -21.02 -17.73 -71.77
N PHE A 65 -21.17 -16.40 -71.79
CA PHE A 65 -22.32 -15.70 -72.46
C PHE A 65 -21.92 -14.93 -73.72
N ARG A 66 -20.59 -14.54 -73.91
CA ARG A 66 -20.11 -13.85 -75.08
C ARG A 66 -19.51 -14.77 -76.18
N GLY A 67 -19.11 -16.00 -75.87
CA GLY A 67 -18.30 -16.88 -76.72
C GLY A 67 -19.03 -18.03 -77.38
N ALA A 68 -20.38 -18.05 -77.57
CA ALA A 68 -21.04 -19.24 -78.14
C ALA A 68 -22.15 -18.89 -79.10
N ASP A 69 -21.90 -19.12 -80.33
CA ASP A 69 -22.93 -19.31 -81.35
C ASP A 69 -23.74 -20.56 -81.01
N GLY A 70 -25.05 -20.40 -80.91
CA GLY A 70 -26.19 -21.26 -80.90
C GLY A 70 -26.09 -22.72 -80.43
N THR A 71 -27.02 -23.18 -79.68
CA THR A 71 -27.64 -24.48 -79.47
C THR A 71 -27.80 -24.97 -78.02
N ALA A 72 -27.16 -24.36 -77.01
CA ALA A 72 -27.38 -24.71 -75.58
C ALA A 72 -28.55 -23.88 -75.02
N GLY A 73 -29.59 -24.48 -74.45
CA GLY A 73 -30.75 -23.81 -73.85
C GLY A 73 -30.32 -22.95 -72.66
N GLY A 74 -30.98 -21.78 -72.47
CA GLY A 74 -30.64 -20.77 -71.49
C GLY A 74 -30.50 -21.30 -70.02
N ARG A 75 -31.19 -22.41 -69.66
CA ARG A 75 -31.12 -23.06 -68.39
C ARG A 75 -29.75 -23.77 -68.16
N SER A 76 -29.20 -24.42 -69.19
CA SER A 76 -27.91 -25.13 -69.13
C SER A 76 -26.72 -24.14 -68.93
N ARG A 77 -26.79 -22.99 -69.62
CA ARG A 77 -25.77 -21.93 -69.52
C ARG A 77 -25.77 -21.28 -68.09
N ARG A 78 -26.94 -21.09 -67.48
CA ARG A 78 -27.06 -20.54 -66.14
C ARG A 78 -26.49 -21.52 -65.07
N LEU A 79 -26.73 -22.81 -65.17
CA LEU A 79 -26.22 -23.85 -64.29
C LEU A 79 -24.70 -23.94 -64.44
N LEU A 80 -24.14 -23.86 -65.60
CA LEU A 80 -22.74 -23.87 -65.89
C LEU A 80 -22.03 -22.63 -65.34
N PHE A 81 -22.64 -21.50 -65.40
CA PHE A 81 -22.14 -20.27 -64.81
C PHE A 81 -22.13 -20.40 -63.27
N ALA A 82 -23.19 -20.91 -62.67
CA ALA A 82 -23.32 -21.08 -61.24
C ALA A 82 -22.30 -22.09 -60.69
N SER A 83 -22.09 -23.24 -61.35
CA SER A 83 -21.10 -24.23 -60.92
C SER A 83 -19.68 -23.71 -61.03
N ARG A 84 -19.32 -22.98 -62.09
CA ARG A 84 -18.00 -22.37 -62.24
C ARG A 84 -17.74 -21.26 -61.24
N LEU A 85 -18.75 -20.46 -60.98
CA LEU A 85 -18.69 -19.41 -59.98
C LEU A 85 -18.46 -20.02 -58.57
N LEU A 86 -19.14 -21.13 -58.26
CA LEU A 86 -18.96 -21.82 -56.98
C LEU A 86 -17.58 -22.43 -56.82
N VAL A 87 -17.05 -23.05 -57.88
CA VAL A 87 -15.66 -23.57 -57.90
C VAL A 87 -14.65 -22.43 -57.66
N VAL A 88 -14.82 -21.32 -58.40
CA VAL A 88 -13.96 -20.14 -58.26
C VAL A 88 -14.09 -19.55 -56.88
N LEU A 89 -15.31 -19.48 -56.32
CA LEU A 89 -15.53 -19.02 -54.92
C LEU A 89 -14.76 -19.87 -53.93
N CYS A 90 -14.85 -21.20 -54.02
CA CYS A 90 -14.10 -22.11 -53.13
C CYS A 90 -12.59 -21.93 -53.27
N LEU A 91 -12.05 -21.76 -54.48
CA LEU A 91 -10.64 -21.53 -54.70
C LEU A 91 -10.17 -20.18 -54.18
N VAL A 92 -10.94 -19.12 -54.34
CA VAL A 92 -10.61 -17.79 -53.84
C VAL A 92 -10.69 -17.77 -52.30
N VAL A 93 -11.70 -18.42 -51.72
CA VAL A 93 -11.80 -18.58 -50.26
C VAL A 93 -10.59 -19.39 -49.72
N ALA A 94 -10.21 -20.49 -50.40
CA ALA A 94 -9.01 -21.25 -50.04
C ALA A 94 -7.73 -20.40 -50.10
N ALA A 95 -7.58 -19.57 -51.16
CA ALA A 95 -6.43 -18.65 -51.27
C ALA A 95 -6.43 -17.53 -50.22
N ALA A 96 -7.60 -17.11 -49.76
CA ALA A 96 -7.75 -16.17 -48.65
C ALA A 96 -7.28 -16.78 -47.31
N GLY A 97 -7.10 -18.11 -47.21
CA GLY A 97 -6.61 -18.80 -46.05
C GLY A 97 -7.54 -18.70 -44.82
N PRO A 98 -8.76 -19.26 -44.90
CA PRO A 98 -9.65 -19.28 -43.75
C PRO A 98 -9.11 -20.21 -42.66
N TYR A 99 -9.19 -19.74 -41.40
CA TYR A 99 -8.78 -20.50 -40.24
C TYR A 99 -9.73 -20.26 -39.08
N THR A 100 -9.79 -21.22 -38.18
CA THR A 100 -10.43 -21.09 -36.86
C THR A 100 -9.37 -21.18 -35.79
N VAL A 101 -9.52 -20.33 -34.76
CA VAL A 101 -8.72 -20.48 -33.54
C VAL A 101 -9.62 -21.21 -32.54
N THR A 102 -9.20 -22.39 -32.14
CA THR A 102 -9.81 -23.18 -31.07
C THR A 102 -8.82 -23.25 -29.92
N THR A 103 -9.32 -23.07 -28.71
CA THR A 103 -8.53 -23.32 -27.51
C THR A 103 -8.49 -24.82 -27.27
N ARG A 104 -7.28 -25.40 -27.26
CA ARG A 104 -7.07 -26.80 -26.85
C ARG A 104 -6.16 -26.80 -25.64
N MET A 105 -6.46 -27.67 -24.67
CA MET A 105 -5.48 -28.02 -23.65
C MET A 105 -4.35 -28.75 -24.38
N THR A 106 -3.17 -28.22 -24.29
CA THR A 106 -1.93 -28.88 -24.73
C THR A 106 -1.16 -29.23 -23.46
N ASP A 107 -0.69 -30.47 -23.40
CA ASP A 107 0.30 -30.87 -22.42
C ASP A 107 1.55 -30.01 -22.71
N GLY A 108 1.82 -29.01 -21.85
CA GLY A 108 3.04 -28.21 -21.91
C GLY A 108 4.27 -29.06 -21.56
N ASP A 109 5.45 -28.53 -21.73
CA ASP A 109 6.69 -29.18 -21.21
C ASP A 109 6.82 -28.86 -19.72
N PRO A 110 6.44 -29.76 -18.79
CA PRO A 110 6.55 -29.52 -17.37
C PRO A 110 8.02 -29.39 -16.96
N GLN A 111 8.32 -28.41 -16.16
CA GLN A 111 9.66 -28.17 -15.63
C GLN A 111 9.53 -27.61 -14.21
N VAL A 112 10.33 -28.12 -13.29
CA VAL A 112 10.47 -27.59 -11.94
C VAL A 112 11.77 -26.81 -11.83
N THR A 113 11.70 -25.60 -11.31
CA THR A 113 12.87 -24.84 -10.88
C THR A 113 12.99 -24.96 -9.37
N LEU A 114 13.98 -25.70 -8.91
CA LEU A 114 14.28 -25.88 -7.49
C LEU A 114 15.28 -24.83 -7.03
N LEU A 115 14.85 -23.94 -6.16
CA LEU A 115 15.69 -22.90 -5.57
C LEU A 115 16.11 -23.36 -4.18
N VAL A 116 17.40 -23.55 -4.00
CA VAL A 116 17.99 -24.08 -2.77
C VAL A 116 18.63 -22.95 -1.99
N ASP A 117 18.21 -22.81 -0.77
CA ASP A 117 18.77 -21.91 0.22
C ASP A 117 19.89 -22.63 0.97
N ASP A 118 21.10 -22.10 0.87
CA ASP A 118 22.33 -22.59 1.53
C ASP A 118 22.86 -21.46 2.45
N SER A 119 21.94 -20.72 3.10
CA SER A 119 22.25 -19.68 4.07
C SER A 119 22.56 -20.28 5.44
N ASP A 120 23.11 -19.45 6.33
CA ASP A 120 23.45 -19.88 7.68
C ASP A 120 22.22 -20.34 8.48
N SER A 121 21.05 -19.71 8.26
CA SER A 121 19.80 -20.07 8.96
C SER A 121 19.31 -21.49 8.60
N THR A 122 19.59 -21.98 7.40
CA THR A 122 19.24 -23.35 6.96
C THR A 122 20.30 -24.40 7.36
N ALA A 123 21.45 -23.98 7.86
CA ALA A 123 22.54 -24.89 8.22
C ALA A 123 22.21 -25.86 9.38
N VAL A 124 21.19 -25.54 10.16
CA VAL A 124 20.64 -26.36 11.26
C VAL A 124 19.49 -27.27 10.83
N THR A 125 19.19 -27.32 9.53
CA THR A 125 18.08 -28.12 8.96
C THR A 125 18.59 -29.29 8.13
N GLU A 126 17.68 -30.21 7.76
CA GLU A 126 17.98 -31.33 6.92
C GLU A 126 18.26 -30.90 5.45
N ASP A 127 19.35 -31.42 4.85
CA ASP A 127 19.63 -31.23 3.41
C ASP A 127 18.79 -32.19 2.56
N VAL A 128 17.63 -31.73 2.15
CA VAL A 128 16.67 -32.49 1.33
C VAL A 128 16.77 -32.20 -0.17
N ALA A 129 17.50 -31.17 -0.57
CA ALA A 129 17.41 -30.60 -1.92
C ALA A 129 17.91 -31.57 -3.02
N SER A 130 19.03 -32.25 -2.79
CA SER A 130 19.63 -33.15 -3.77
C SER A 130 18.82 -34.42 -3.99
N GLN A 131 18.26 -34.97 -2.91
CA GLN A 131 17.40 -36.15 -2.96
C GLN A 131 16.08 -35.80 -3.65
N LEU A 132 15.44 -34.71 -3.24
CA LEU A 132 14.19 -34.25 -3.82
C LEU A 132 14.30 -33.99 -5.33
N ALA A 133 15.40 -33.38 -5.78
CA ALA A 133 15.64 -33.15 -7.21
C ALA A 133 15.68 -34.46 -8.00
N SER A 134 16.40 -35.46 -7.47
CA SER A 134 16.47 -36.81 -8.08
C SER A 134 15.12 -37.50 -8.12
N ASP A 135 14.35 -37.44 -7.03
CA ASP A 135 13.05 -38.08 -6.93
C ASP A 135 12.00 -37.44 -7.87
N ILE A 136 12.07 -36.11 -8.08
CA ILE A 136 11.21 -35.42 -9.07
C ILE A 136 11.61 -35.81 -10.51
N GLU A 137 12.92 -35.95 -10.79
CA GLU A 137 13.39 -36.41 -12.11
C GLU A 137 12.97 -37.86 -12.39
N ASP A 138 12.98 -38.72 -11.40
CA ASP A 138 12.51 -40.13 -11.51
C ASP A 138 10.99 -40.18 -11.81
N GLU A 139 10.23 -39.18 -11.37
CA GLU A 139 8.83 -38.99 -11.77
C GLU A 139 8.67 -38.46 -13.21
N GLY A 140 9.76 -38.20 -13.94
CA GLY A 140 9.78 -37.80 -15.34
C GLY A 140 9.53 -36.31 -15.58
N VAL A 141 9.79 -35.46 -14.61
CA VAL A 141 9.76 -34.00 -14.75
C VAL A 141 11.16 -33.43 -14.60
N PRO A 142 11.70 -32.74 -15.63
CA PRO A 142 13.03 -32.14 -15.56
C PRO A 142 13.12 -31.10 -14.43
N VAL A 143 14.22 -31.18 -13.66
CA VAL A 143 14.51 -30.23 -12.57
C VAL A 143 15.71 -29.37 -12.94
N THR A 144 15.60 -28.07 -12.64
CA THR A 144 16.73 -27.16 -12.69
C THR A 144 16.99 -26.64 -11.28
N THR A 145 18.08 -27.06 -10.67
CA THR A 145 18.47 -26.64 -9.32
C THR A 145 19.36 -25.39 -9.38
N SER A 146 19.10 -24.42 -8.50
CA SER A 146 19.90 -23.20 -8.33
C SER A 146 20.05 -22.86 -6.87
N THR A 147 21.27 -22.73 -6.37
CA THR A 147 21.53 -22.17 -5.03
C THR A 147 21.36 -20.67 -5.08
N VAL A 148 20.49 -20.13 -4.20
CA VAL A 148 20.01 -18.74 -4.27
C VAL A 148 20.40 -17.87 -3.07
N ALA A 149 20.85 -18.49 -1.99
CA ALA A 149 21.38 -17.83 -0.80
C ALA A 149 22.62 -18.56 -0.31
N ARG A 150 23.52 -17.89 0.40
CA ARG A 150 24.72 -18.47 1.00
C ARG A 150 25.24 -17.66 2.17
N GLY A 151 25.63 -18.38 3.24
CA GLY A 151 26.22 -17.75 4.41
C GLY A 151 25.26 -16.73 5.02
N GLY A 152 25.74 -15.57 5.38
CA GLY A 152 25.00 -14.53 6.09
C GLY A 152 23.99 -13.71 5.25
N SER A 153 23.54 -14.17 4.05
CA SER A 153 22.65 -13.42 3.18
C SER A 153 21.68 -14.27 2.36
N SER A 154 20.39 -13.99 2.49
CA SER A 154 19.29 -14.71 1.83
C SER A 154 18.43 -13.79 0.97
N PRO A 155 18.85 -13.49 -0.30
CA PRO A 155 18.08 -12.68 -1.24
C PRO A 155 17.00 -13.52 -1.96
N ILE A 156 16.21 -14.31 -1.23
CA ILE A 156 15.27 -15.30 -1.77
C ILE A 156 14.23 -14.67 -2.67
N GLY A 157 13.68 -13.51 -2.27
CA GLY A 157 12.67 -12.81 -3.08
C GLY A 157 13.18 -12.36 -4.45
N ASP A 158 14.46 -11.95 -4.56
CA ASP A 158 15.10 -11.63 -5.82
C ASP A 158 15.36 -12.89 -6.65
N ALA A 159 15.75 -13.97 -5.99
CA ALA A 159 15.99 -15.26 -6.64
C ALA A 159 14.70 -15.86 -7.23
N VAL A 160 13.61 -15.83 -6.47
CA VAL A 160 12.29 -16.23 -6.97
C VAL A 160 11.93 -15.41 -8.20
N ALA A 161 11.96 -14.07 -8.10
CA ALA A 161 11.60 -13.19 -9.21
C ALA A 161 12.43 -13.39 -10.47
N ALA A 162 13.73 -13.71 -10.32
CA ALA A 162 14.65 -13.97 -11.45
C ALA A 162 14.38 -15.30 -12.15
N ASN A 163 13.80 -16.28 -11.45
CA ASN A 163 13.56 -17.62 -11.96
C ASN A 163 12.10 -17.89 -12.36
N LEU A 164 11.20 -16.93 -12.18
CA LEU A 164 9.81 -17.03 -12.62
C LEU A 164 9.71 -17.13 -14.15
N ARG A 165 8.89 -18.07 -14.63
CA ARG A 165 8.53 -18.22 -16.04
C ARG A 165 7.00 -18.27 -16.17
N PRO A 166 6.42 -17.79 -17.29
CA PRO A 166 5.00 -17.94 -17.53
C PRO A 166 4.54 -19.39 -17.42
N ASN A 167 3.51 -19.65 -16.62
CA ASN A 167 2.98 -20.99 -16.29
C ASN A 167 4.06 -21.95 -15.72
N GLY A 168 5.10 -21.43 -15.11
CA GLY A 168 6.18 -22.22 -14.51
C GLY A 168 5.91 -22.54 -13.04
N THR A 169 6.60 -23.57 -12.53
CA THR A 169 6.61 -23.94 -11.12
C THR A 169 8.00 -23.69 -10.55
N VAL A 170 8.05 -22.87 -9.52
CA VAL A 170 9.23 -22.64 -8.68
C VAL A 170 8.98 -23.30 -7.33
N VAL A 171 9.94 -24.12 -6.89
CA VAL A 171 9.91 -24.76 -5.57
C VAL A 171 11.10 -24.28 -4.77
N LEU A 172 10.82 -23.69 -3.61
CA LEU A 172 11.82 -23.23 -2.65
C LEU A 172 12.12 -24.35 -1.65
N VAL A 173 13.38 -24.65 -1.45
CA VAL A 173 13.88 -25.42 -0.30
C VAL A 173 14.59 -24.41 0.61
N SER A 174 13.87 -23.91 1.58
CA SER A 174 14.30 -22.77 2.43
C SER A 174 13.40 -22.67 3.65
N ASP A 175 13.90 -22.08 4.73
CA ASP A 175 13.11 -21.63 5.87
C ASP A 175 12.29 -20.35 5.57
N GLY A 176 12.62 -19.67 4.47
CA GLY A 176 11.93 -18.47 4.01
C GLY A 176 12.33 -17.18 4.72
N GLN A 177 13.45 -17.18 5.44
CA GLN A 177 14.02 -15.96 6.01
C GLN A 177 14.65 -15.11 4.89
N VAL A 178 14.14 -13.90 4.69
CA VAL A 178 14.65 -12.96 3.68
C VAL A 178 15.46 -11.88 4.38
N THR A 179 16.77 -11.94 4.28
CA THR A 179 17.67 -11.01 4.96
C THR A 179 18.19 -9.90 4.06
N SER A 180 18.03 -10.05 2.75
CA SER A 180 18.43 -9.05 1.76
C SER A 180 17.54 -9.07 0.51
N GLY A 181 17.59 -8.00 -0.29
CA GLY A 181 16.83 -7.89 -1.53
C GLY A 181 15.33 -7.62 -1.31
N ARG A 182 14.51 -8.02 -2.31
CA ARG A 182 13.06 -7.82 -2.24
C ARG A 182 12.38 -8.87 -1.36
N SER A 183 11.22 -8.48 -0.79
CA SER A 183 10.39 -9.41 -0.02
C SER A 183 9.76 -10.51 -0.89
N LEU A 184 9.45 -11.67 -0.29
CA LEU A 184 8.69 -12.74 -0.93
C LEU A 184 7.33 -12.25 -1.45
N ALA A 185 6.62 -11.40 -0.73
CA ALA A 185 5.35 -10.82 -1.16
C ALA A 185 5.45 -10.04 -2.49
N SER A 186 6.56 -9.33 -2.72
CA SER A 186 6.83 -8.69 -4.02
C SER A 186 7.05 -9.70 -5.14
N ALA A 187 7.75 -10.79 -4.85
CA ALA A 187 8.02 -11.84 -5.83
C ALA A 187 6.74 -12.62 -6.20
N THR A 188 5.87 -12.90 -5.23
CA THR A 188 4.59 -13.60 -5.48
C THR A 188 3.59 -12.74 -6.25
N THR A 189 3.65 -11.41 -6.13
CA THR A 189 2.88 -10.52 -6.99
C THR A 189 3.27 -10.71 -8.47
N LEU A 190 4.57 -10.80 -8.76
CA LEU A 190 5.07 -11.08 -10.10
C LEU A 190 4.72 -12.50 -10.56
N ALA A 191 4.75 -13.50 -9.66
CA ALA A 191 4.36 -14.86 -9.94
C ALA A 191 2.90 -14.95 -10.43
N ARG A 192 1.99 -14.27 -9.75
CA ARG A 192 0.58 -14.19 -10.16
C ARG A 192 0.39 -13.55 -11.53
N ASP A 193 1.12 -12.48 -11.84
CA ASP A 193 1.06 -11.82 -13.13
C ASP A 193 1.53 -12.72 -14.28
N LEU A 194 2.45 -13.66 -14.00
CA LEU A 194 2.97 -14.64 -14.94
C LEU A 194 2.18 -15.95 -14.95
N ASN A 195 1.12 -16.09 -14.14
CA ASN A 195 0.41 -17.34 -13.89
C ASN A 195 1.37 -18.48 -13.47
N ALA A 196 2.41 -18.12 -12.70
CA ALA A 196 3.40 -19.04 -12.17
C ALA A 196 3.09 -19.36 -10.71
N THR A 197 3.43 -20.56 -10.24
CA THR A 197 3.28 -20.96 -8.86
C THR A 197 4.62 -20.95 -8.13
N VAL A 198 4.59 -20.49 -6.88
CA VAL A 198 5.71 -20.58 -5.95
C VAL A 198 5.29 -21.50 -4.82
N SER A 199 5.88 -22.68 -4.78
CA SER A 199 5.70 -23.67 -3.73
C SER A 199 6.96 -23.72 -2.86
N ALA A 200 6.87 -24.32 -1.68
CA ALA A 200 8.04 -24.52 -0.84
C ALA A 200 8.05 -25.92 -0.23
N VAL A 201 9.23 -26.40 0.11
CA VAL A 201 9.44 -27.63 0.88
C VAL A 201 9.81 -27.24 2.30
N GLY A 202 9.06 -27.75 3.26
CA GLY A 202 9.35 -27.55 4.67
C GLY A 202 10.66 -28.25 5.05
N VAL A 203 11.58 -27.48 5.61
CA VAL A 203 12.82 -28.02 6.20
C VAL A 203 12.66 -28.03 7.71
N GLU A 204 13.02 -29.12 8.34
CA GLU A 204 12.91 -29.31 9.79
C GLU A 204 14.27 -29.16 10.45
N PRO A 205 14.34 -28.61 11.68
CA PRO A 205 15.60 -28.50 12.41
C PRO A 205 16.11 -29.87 12.83
N THR A 206 17.41 -30.10 12.64
CA THR A 206 18.12 -31.32 13.05
C THR A 206 18.99 -31.12 14.30
N GLU A 207 19.24 -29.86 14.63
CA GLU A 207 20.02 -29.44 15.79
C GLU A 207 19.28 -28.34 16.54
N THR A 208 19.48 -28.26 17.86
CA THR A 208 18.99 -27.13 18.64
C THR A 208 19.87 -25.92 18.37
N GLU A 209 19.23 -24.79 18.04
CA GLU A 209 19.91 -23.52 17.86
C GLU A 209 19.12 -22.41 18.56
N GLN A 210 19.79 -21.69 19.45
CA GLN A 210 19.19 -20.64 20.29
C GLN A 210 19.94 -19.32 20.07
N TYR A 211 19.22 -18.24 20.15
CA TYR A 211 19.79 -16.89 20.11
C TYR A 211 19.11 -15.98 21.11
N VAL A 212 19.82 -14.96 21.57
CA VAL A 212 19.29 -14.00 22.51
C VAL A 212 19.05 -12.64 21.85
N THR A 213 17.99 -11.96 22.28
CA THR A 213 17.67 -10.58 21.87
C THR A 213 17.34 -9.73 23.10
N VAL A 214 17.52 -8.40 22.99
CA VAL A 214 17.10 -7.45 24.02
C VAL A 214 16.24 -6.37 23.37
N SER A 215 15.00 -6.27 23.81
CA SER A 215 14.07 -5.20 23.46
C SER A 215 13.99 -4.18 24.61
N GLY A 216 13.57 -2.95 24.29
CA GLY A 216 13.46 -1.84 25.23
C GLY A 216 13.90 -0.52 24.61
N PRO A 217 13.84 0.60 25.34
CA PRO A 217 14.18 1.92 24.82
C PRO A 217 15.68 2.00 24.43
N SER A 218 15.95 2.68 23.31
CA SER A 218 17.33 3.03 22.91
C SER A 218 17.74 4.41 23.43
N LYS A 219 16.79 5.19 23.99
CA LYS A 219 16.99 6.52 24.53
C LYS A 219 16.04 6.77 25.70
N THR A 220 16.55 7.37 26.76
CA THR A 220 15.78 7.75 27.95
C THR A 220 16.36 8.98 28.61
N SER A 221 15.69 9.50 29.64
CA SER A 221 16.20 10.58 30.49
C SER A 221 16.73 10.04 31.83
N VAL A 222 17.64 10.79 32.44
CA VAL A 222 18.16 10.49 33.82
C VAL A 222 16.97 10.39 34.77
N GLY A 223 17.05 9.39 35.70
CA GLY A 223 16.05 9.20 36.76
C GLY A 223 14.74 8.53 36.30
N VAL A 224 14.58 8.21 35.01
CA VAL A 224 13.37 7.53 34.49
C VAL A 224 13.60 6.02 34.59
N GLU A 225 12.63 5.31 35.17
CA GLU A 225 12.58 3.85 35.14
C GLU A 225 12.20 3.34 33.75
N ASN A 226 12.97 2.37 33.26
CA ASN A 226 12.76 1.77 31.92
C ASN A 226 12.66 0.27 32.04
N SER A 227 11.71 -0.33 31.33
CA SER A 227 11.57 -1.79 31.25
C SER A 227 12.25 -2.32 29.99
N PHE A 228 12.92 -3.45 30.14
CA PHE A 228 13.59 -4.20 29.09
C PHE A 228 13.14 -5.66 29.14
N LEU A 229 13.14 -6.31 27.99
CA LEU A 229 12.93 -7.74 27.86
C LEU A 229 14.13 -8.36 27.15
N ALA A 230 14.84 -9.23 27.84
CA ALA A 230 15.82 -10.13 27.24
C ALA A 230 15.12 -11.45 26.94
N GLN A 231 15.11 -11.86 25.69
CA GLN A 231 14.36 -13.02 25.21
C GLN A 231 15.29 -13.99 24.51
N VAL A 232 15.10 -15.29 24.77
CA VAL A 232 15.74 -16.37 24.03
C VAL A 232 14.73 -16.89 23.01
N ASP A 233 15.16 -16.98 21.76
CA ASP A 233 14.41 -17.60 20.67
C ASP A 233 15.27 -18.63 19.96
N GLY A 234 14.69 -19.46 19.10
CA GLY A 234 15.43 -20.44 18.35
C GLY A 234 14.58 -21.59 17.87
N VAL A 235 15.25 -22.66 17.45
CA VAL A 235 14.59 -23.90 17.00
C VAL A 235 15.09 -25.09 17.80
N VAL A 236 14.20 -26.05 17.95
CA VAL A 236 14.45 -27.30 18.68
C VAL A 236 13.93 -28.45 17.80
N PRO A 237 14.71 -29.51 17.58
CA PRO A 237 14.23 -30.70 16.88
C PRO A 237 13.01 -31.33 17.56
N ASP A 238 12.13 -31.95 16.79
CA ASP A 238 10.86 -32.52 17.27
C ASP A 238 11.02 -33.65 18.31
N ASP A 239 12.18 -34.28 18.39
CA ASP A 239 12.50 -35.31 19.37
C ASP A 239 13.00 -34.75 20.72
N VAL A 240 13.20 -33.44 20.84
CA VAL A 240 13.63 -32.73 22.04
C VAL A 240 12.42 -32.01 22.67
N GLU A 241 11.94 -32.49 23.82
CA GLU A 241 10.75 -31.92 24.48
C GLU A 241 10.94 -30.47 24.97
N THR A 242 12.14 -30.12 25.46
CA THR A 242 12.48 -28.76 25.97
C THR A 242 13.97 -28.53 25.86
N ALA A 243 14.35 -27.34 25.38
CA ALA A 243 15.71 -26.86 25.45
C ALA A 243 15.75 -25.67 26.45
N THR A 244 16.57 -25.79 27.47
CA THR A 244 16.73 -24.74 28.48
C THR A 244 18.17 -24.21 28.47
N VAL A 245 18.33 -22.90 28.69
CA VAL A 245 19.63 -22.24 28.71
C VAL A 245 19.69 -21.22 29.85
N GLU A 246 20.85 -20.97 30.38
CA GLU A 246 21.05 -19.91 31.38
C GLU A 246 21.16 -18.56 30.67
N LEU A 247 20.19 -17.67 30.92
CA LEU A 247 20.18 -16.29 30.41
C LEU A 247 20.69 -15.35 31.48
N VAL A 248 21.73 -14.58 31.16
CA VAL A 248 22.37 -13.60 32.05
C VAL A 248 22.30 -12.24 31.39
N VAL A 249 21.87 -11.23 32.13
CA VAL A 249 21.80 -9.84 31.70
C VAL A 249 22.70 -8.96 32.52
N ASP A 250 23.57 -8.21 31.85
CA ASP A 250 24.47 -7.21 32.47
C ASP A 250 24.08 -5.81 31.96
N VAL A 251 24.15 -4.83 32.88
CA VAL A 251 24.05 -3.40 32.51
C VAL A 251 25.33 -2.72 32.99
N ASP A 252 26.08 -2.11 32.07
CA ASP A 252 27.38 -1.47 32.32
C ASP A 252 28.42 -2.40 33.03
N GLY A 253 28.29 -3.71 32.77
CA GLY A 253 29.15 -4.74 33.39
C GLY A 253 28.73 -5.19 34.79
N GLU A 254 27.57 -4.72 35.27
CA GLU A 254 26.93 -5.22 36.51
C GLU A 254 25.81 -6.20 36.11
N GLU A 255 25.85 -7.42 36.66
CA GLU A 255 24.81 -8.40 36.46
C GLU A 255 23.50 -7.95 37.14
N VAL A 256 22.45 -7.82 36.37
CA VAL A 256 21.13 -7.36 36.84
C VAL A 256 20.08 -8.46 36.87
N ALA A 257 20.26 -9.51 36.09
CA ALA A 257 19.36 -10.66 36.05
C ALA A 257 20.08 -11.94 35.61
N ARG A 258 19.66 -13.07 36.17
CA ARG A 258 20.14 -14.42 35.82
C ARG A 258 19.03 -15.42 36.05
N GLU A 259 18.65 -16.16 35.03
CA GLU A 259 17.59 -17.18 35.12
C GLU A 259 17.80 -18.26 34.05
N THR A 260 17.40 -19.50 34.40
CA THR A 260 17.30 -20.57 33.38
C THR A 260 15.93 -20.48 32.69
N VAL A 261 15.95 -20.25 31.41
CA VAL A 261 14.76 -20.06 30.59
C VAL A 261 14.65 -21.13 29.50
N ASN A 262 13.43 -21.39 29.01
CA ASN A 262 13.24 -22.22 27.82
C ASN A 262 13.44 -21.39 26.55
N THR A 263 13.63 -22.05 25.42
CA THR A 263 13.48 -21.44 24.11
C THR A 263 12.08 -20.81 24.01
N THR A 264 12.00 -19.56 23.52
CA THR A 264 10.82 -18.68 23.46
C THR A 264 10.45 -17.95 24.77
N ASP A 265 11.15 -18.19 25.86
CA ASP A 265 10.95 -17.46 27.11
C ASP A 265 11.96 -16.31 27.26
N GLY A 266 11.79 -15.48 28.30
CA GLY A 266 12.69 -14.34 28.56
C GLY A 266 12.56 -13.77 29.94
N ILE A 267 13.45 -12.83 30.26
CA ILE A 267 13.49 -12.10 31.52
C ILE A 267 13.10 -10.64 31.29
N GLU A 268 12.07 -10.19 31.97
CA GLU A 268 11.74 -8.76 32.04
C GLU A 268 12.48 -8.13 33.22
N PHE A 269 13.19 -7.02 33.01
CA PHE A 269 13.88 -6.28 34.05
C PHE A 269 13.69 -4.78 33.85
N SER A 270 13.72 -4.05 34.98
CA SER A 270 13.66 -2.59 34.99
C SER A 270 14.98 -1.99 35.39
N ARG A 271 15.37 -0.86 34.82
CA ARG A 271 16.54 -0.08 35.17
C ARG A 271 16.30 1.40 35.14
N THR A 272 16.75 2.09 36.19
CA THR A 272 16.86 3.55 36.24
C THR A 272 18.33 3.93 36.08
N PHE A 273 18.60 4.85 35.15
CA PHE A 273 19.94 5.36 34.89
C PHE A 273 20.15 6.71 35.62
N GLU A 274 21.15 6.82 36.41
CA GLU A 274 21.44 8.01 37.21
C GLU A 274 22.42 8.99 36.56
N THR A 275 23.04 8.59 35.43
CA THR A 275 24.04 9.41 34.73
C THR A 275 23.70 9.51 33.25
N THR A 276 24.04 10.67 32.67
CA THR A 276 23.94 10.86 31.20
C THR A 276 25.06 10.13 30.47
N GLY A 277 24.83 9.84 29.20
CA GLY A 277 25.78 9.16 28.32
C GLY A 277 25.23 7.89 27.71
N THR A 278 26.10 7.06 27.17
CA THR A 278 25.70 5.79 26.56
C THR A 278 25.91 4.66 27.55
N HIS A 279 24.84 4.01 27.94
CA HIS A 279 24.83 2.83 28.79
C HIS A 279 24.75 1.57 27.96
N ARG A 280 25.38 0.49 28.42
CA ARG A 280 25.53 -0.78 27.67
C ARG A 280 24.73 -1.88 28.35
N VAL A 281 23.82 -2.48 27.62
CA VAL A 281 23.06 -3.65 28.08
C VAL A 281 23.54 -4.85 27.28
N THR A 282 23.96 -5.90 27.95
CA THR A 282 24.42 -7.14 27.30
C THR A 282 23.62 -8.29 27.87
N ALA A 283 22.94 -9.04 27.00
CA ALA A 283 22.35 -10.33 27.34
C ALA A 283 23.21 -11.44 26.76
N ARG A 284 23.42 -12.50 27.48
CA ARG A 284 24.16 -13.68 27.01
C ARG A 284 23.51 -14.97 27.49
N ILE A 285 23.57 -15.97 26.61
CA ILE A 285 23.23 -17.35 26.93
C ILE A 285 24.49 -18.21 26.95
N ASP A 286 24.45 -19.33 27.64
CA ASP A 286 25.52 -20.32 27.68
C ASP A 286 25.02 -21.56 26.93
N GLY A 287 24.89 -21.41 25.59
CA GLY A 287 24.46 -22.45 24.63
C GLY A 287 25.69 -23.23 24.13
N ASP A 288 25.55 -24.53 23.92
CA ASP A 288 26.51 -25.35 23.17
C ASP A 288 25.84 -25.74 21.83
N ASP A 289 25.66 -24.73 21.01
CA ASP A 289 24.98 -24.86 19.70
C ASP A 289 25.91 -24.43 18.55
N ARG A 290 25.37 -24.25 17.33
CA ARG A 290 26.18 -24.06 16.14
C ARG A 290 26.80 -22.68 16.03
N PHE A 291 26.08 -21.64 16.42
CA PHE A 291 26.48 -20.24 16.19
C PHE A 291 26.75 -19.47 17.49
N GLU A 292 27.89 -19.67 18.14
CA GLU A 292 28.32 -18.93 19.35
C GLU A 292 28.19 -17.40 19.24
N THR A 293 28.11 -16.84 18.02
CA THR A 293 28.03 -15.39 17.81
C THR A 293 26.68 -14.79 18.20
N ASN A 294 25.60 -15.57 18.16
CA ASN A 294 24.24 -15.15 18.50
C ASN A 294 23.88 -15.42 19.98
N ASP A 295 24.81 -16.03 20.73
CA ASP A 295 24.71 -16.17 22.19
C ASP A 295 24.81 -14.85 22.94
N VAL A 296 25.23 -13.78 22.27
CA VAL A 296 25.43 -12.48 22.91
C VAL A 296 24.77 -11.38 22.15
N PHE A 297 23.76 -10.77 22.75
CA PHE A 297 23.13 -9.57 22.22
C PHE A 297 23.53 -8.33 23.01
N ARG A 298 23.81 -7.26 22.31
CA ARG A 298 24.26 -5.98 22.84
C ARG A 298 23.30 -4.88 22.44
N LYS A 299 22.94 -4.06 23.41
CA LYS A 299 22.08 -2.89 23.20
C LYS A 299 22.71 -1.68 23.85
N THR A 300 22.63 -0.54 23.18
CA THR A 300 22.96 0.75 23.78
C THR A 300 21.70 1.50 24.19
N VAL A 301 21.80 2.18 25.33
CA VAL A 301 20.78 3.09 25.84
C VAL A 301 21.40 4.45 26.01
N ARG A 302 20.96 5.42 25.23
CA ARG A 302 21.42 6.79 25.37
C ARG A 302 20.59 7.50 26.42
N VAL A 303 21.24 7.89 27.51
CA VAL A 303 20.64 8.62 28.62
C VAL A 303 20.96 10.11 28.48
N VAL A 304 19.93 10.94 28.42
CA VAL A 304 20.07 12.39 28.24
C VAL A 304 19.47 13.13 29.42
N GLU A 305 19.90 14.38 29.62
CA GLU A 305 19.21 15.26 30.55
C GLU A 305 17.74 15.42 30.15
N PRO A 306 16.80 15.44 31.09
CA PRO A 306 15.41 15.71 30.77
C PRO A 306 15.28 17.10 30.12
N PRO A 307 14.39 17.24 29.11
CA PRO A 307 14.18 18.51 28.46
C PRO A 307 13.75 19.60 29.45
N ARG A 308 14.41 20.79 29.39
CA ARG A 308 14.05 21.92 30.24
C ARG A 308 12.76 22.59 29.72
N VAL A 309 11.78 22.71 30.62
CA VAL A 309 10.48 23.31 30.35
C VAL A 309 10.25 24.49 31.30
N LEU A 310 9.94 25.65 30.73
CA LEU A 310 9.51 26.80 31.55
C LEU A 310 8.00 26.73 31.77
N TYR A 311 7.60 26.57 33.01
CA TYR A 311 6.19 26.61 33.39
C TYR A 311 5.82 27.99 33.93
N VAL A 312 4.89 28.68 33.25
CA VAL A 312 4.47 30.02 33.59
C VAL A 312 3.01 30.00 34.04
N SER A 313 2.80 30.37 35.31
CA SER A 313 1.46 30.45 35.87
C SER A 313 1.50 31.32 37.14
N ARG A 314 0.36 31.90 37.49
CA ARG A 314 0.16 32.58 38.77
C ARG A 314 -0.59 31.74 39.80
N GLY A 315 -1.13 30.62 39.39
CA GLY A 315 -1.78 29.62 40.23
C GLY A 315 -0.87 28.47 40.60
N ASP A 316 -1.25 27.73 41.63
CA ASP A 316 -0.61 26.49 42.03
C ASP A 316 -1.42 25.31 41.46
N TYR A 317 -0.98 24.74 40.32
CA TYR A 317 -1.71 23.70 39.61
C TYR A 317 -0.96 22.38 39.65
N PRO A 318 -1.65 21.23 39.87
CA PRO A 318 -1.04 19.90 39.90
C PRO A 318 -0.32 19.50 38.58
N PHE A 319 -0.65 20.15 37.49
CA PHE A 319 0.02 19.89 36.20
C PHE A 319 1.52 20.23 36.23
N ARG A 320 1.92 21.25 36.99
CA ARG A 320 3.33 21.54 37.25
C ARG A 320 4.06 20.34 37.84
N ASP A 321 3.48 19.75 38.90
CA ASP A 321 4.09 18.63 39.64
C ASP A 321 4.11 17.38 38.74
N TYR A 322 3.09 17.18 37.93
CA TYR A 322 3.06 16.13 36.91
C TYR A 322 4.21 16.31 35.89
N LEU A 323 4.39 17.51 35.34
CA LEU A 323 5.47 17.78 34.39
C LEU A 323 6.87 17.59 35.04
N SER A 324 7.01 17.93 36.30
CA SER A 324 8.28 17.80 37.03
C SER A 324 8.72 16.34 37.22
N GLN A 325 7.82 15.37 37.05
CA GLN A 325 8.18 13.95 37.09
C GLN A 325 8.86 13.50 35.77
N LEU A 326 8.65 14.24 34.68
CA LEU A 326 9.06 13.88 33.35
C LEU A 326 10.13 14.80 32.74
N TYR A 327 10.18 16.06 33.18
CA TYR A 327 10.99 17.14 32.62
C TYR A 327 11.71 17.94 33.71
N ASP A 328 12.78 18.64 33.32
CA ASP A 328 13.38 19.67 34.15
C ASP A 328 12.53 20.95 34.09
N VAL A 329 11.67 21.15 35.10
CA VAL A 329 10.66 22.22 35.11
C VAL A 329 11.13 23.38 35.97
N GLU A 330 11.33 24.53 35.34
CA GLU A 330 11.52 25.80 35.99
C GLU A 330 10.22 26.61 36.03
N THR A 331 9.88 27.23 37.14
CA THR A 331 8.63 27.99 37.33
C THR A 331 8.86 29.48 37.32
N ALA A 332 7.92 30.22 36.66
CA ALA A 332 7.93 31.67 36.65
C ALA A 332 6.49 32.22 36.68
N GLU A 333 6.30 33.47 37.19
CA GLU A 333 5.02 34.15 37.11
C GLU A 333 4.79 34.85 35.76
N THR A 334 5.87 35.12 35.02
CA THR A 334 5.85 35.78 33.68
C THR A 334 6.97 35.24 32.82
N VAL A 335 6.78 35.30 31.49
CA VAL A 335 7.78 34.91 30.53
C VAL A 335 9.01 35.82 30.61
N PRO A 336 10.21 35.30 30.86
CA PRO A 336 11.47 36.08 30.87
C PRO A 336 11.86 36.53 29.47
N THR A 337 12.87 37.39 29.38
CA THR A 337 13.42 37.88 28.10
C THR A 337 14.27 36.87 27.38
N ASP A 338 14.98 36.01 28.13
CA ASP A 338 15.83 34.95 27.59
C ASP A 338 15.15 33.58 27.79
N LEU A 339 14.87 32.92 26.68
CA LEU A 339 14.29 31.58 26.63
C LEU A 339 15.24 30.56 26.00
N SER A 340 16.50 30.94 25.78
CA SER A 340 17.44 30.11 25.01
C SER A 340 17.75 28.76 25.64
N SER A 341 17.61 28.62 26.97
CA SER A 341 17.88 27.37 27.71
C SER A 341 16.69 26.40 27.70
N TYR A 342 15.46 26.86 27.38
CA TYR A 342 14.27 26.02 27.43
C TYR A 342 13.95 25.35 26.09
N HIS A 343 13.34 24.18 26.14
CA HIS A 343 12.84 23.46 24.97
C HIS A 343 11.40 23.83 24.64
N ALA A 344 10.61 24.04 25.71
CA ALA A 344 9.22 24.50 25.60
C ALA A 344 8.85 25.46 26.73
N VAL A 345 7.83 26.28 26.48
CA VAL A 345 7.14 27.13 27.46
C VAL A 345 5.72 26.61 27.60
N VAL A 346 5.29 26.40 28.84
CA VAL A 346 3.93 26.05 29.21
C VAL A 346 3.27 27.26 29.88
N LEU A 347 2.18 27.78 29.31
CA LEU A 347 1.38 28.82 29.90
C LEU A 347 0.09 28.21 30.46
N GLN A 348 -0.17 28.30 31.76
CA GLN A 348 -1.42 27.81 32.33
C GLN A 348 -2.22 28.92 33.02
N ASP A 349 -3.47 29.02 32.59
CA ASP A 349 -4.49 29.90 33.18
C ASP A 349 -4.03 31.35 33.42
N LEU A 350 -3.41 31.97 32.39
CA LEU A 350 -2.89 33.32 32.39
C LEU A 350 -3.70 34.26 31.50
N ARG A 351 -3.88 35.52 31.90
CA ARG A 351 -4.35 36.59 31.01
C ARG A 351 -3.24 37.01 30.04
N ALA A 352 -3.59 37.47 28.85
CA ALA A 352 -2.65 37.97 27.86
C ALA A 352 -1.70 39.04 28.42
N GLU A 353 -2.24 39.96 29.24
CA GLU A 353 -1.47 41.03 29.89
C GLU A 353 -0.47 40.55 30.94
N ASP A 354 -0.72 39.36 31.52
CA ASP A 354 0.07 38.74 32.56
C ASP A 354 1.21 37.84 32.02
N VAL A 355 1.20 37.53 30.74
CA VAL A 355 2.21 36.63 30.10
C VAL A 355 3.62 37.22 30.16
N GLY A 356 3.74 38.55 30.12
CA GLY A 356 5.03 39.25 30.15
C GLY A 356 5.62 39.45 28.77
N ASN A 357 6.86 38.96 28.52
CA ASN A 357 7.57 39.22 27.25
C ASN A 357 7.04 38.38 26.07
N THR A 358 5.87 38.68 25.54
CA THR A 358 5.27 37.96 24.41
C THR A 358 6.11 38.03 23.12
N ASP A 359 6.85 39.16 22.91
CA ASP A 359 7.77 39.26 21.74
C ASP A 359 8.93 38.29 21.84
N SER A 360 9.46 38.01 23.02
CA SER A 360 10.50 37.00 23.23
C SER A 360 9.95 35.60 23.07
N LEU A 361 8.74 35.35 23.56
CA LEU A 361 8.03 34.09 23.37
C LEU A 361 7.77 33.83 21.88
N GLN A 362 7.30 34.84 21.13
CA GLN A 362 7.04 34.71 19.70
C GLN A 362 8.32 34.36 18.90
N ARG A 363 9.43 35.07 19.19
CA ARG A 363 10.71 34.76 18.55
C ARG A 363 11.20 33.37 18.91
N PHE A 364 11.10 32.99 20.18
CA PHE A 364 11.44 31.65 20.66
C PHE A 364 10.68 30.55 19.89
N VAL A 365 9.38 30.72 19.68
CA VAL A 365 8.58 29.74 18.90
C VAL A 365 8.94 29.78 17.41
N ILE A 366 9.09 30.97 16.81
CA ILE A 366 9.51 31.09 15.40
C ILE A 366 10.85 30.37 15.15
N ASP A 367 11.78 30.45 16.10
CA ASP A 367 13.13 29.85 16.02
C ASP A 367 13.15 28.35 16.38
N GLY A 368 11.98 27.74 16.58
CA GLY A 368 11.85 26.30 16.78
C GLY A 368 11.55 25.88 18.24
N GLY A 369 11.33 26.82 19.15
CA GLY A 369 10.86 26.53 20.50
C GLY A 369 9.41 26.03 20.53
N GLY A 370 9.04 25.35 21.63
CA GLY A 370 7.69 24.83 21.84
C GLY A 370 6.83 25.75 22.69
N LEU A 371 5.53 25.77 22.41
CA LEU A 371 4.54 26.47 23.26
C LEU A 371 3.35 25.54 23.52
N LEU A 372 3.08 25.28 24.80
CA LEU A 372 1.86 24.64 25.26
C LEU A 372 1.03 25.67 26.02
N THR A 373 -0.18 25.96 25.57
CA THR A 373 -1.13 26.78 26.31
C THR A 373 -2.21 25.90 26.93
N VAL A 374 -2.43 26.08 28.22
CA VAL A 374 -3.41 25.34 29.00
C VAL A 374 -4.47 26.30 29.48
N GLY A 375 -5.72 25.95 29.22
CA GLY A 375 -6.91 26.72 29.55
C GLY A 375 -7.14 26.90 31.04
N GLY A 376 -8.16 27.61 31.34
CA GLY A 376 -8.60 27.93 32.68
C GLY A 376 -9.54 29.15 32.69
N ARG A 377 -9.81 29.64 33.90
CA ARG A 377 -10.74 30.75 34.12
C ARG A 377 -10.22 32.10 33.63
N ASN A 378 -8.87 32.22 33.52
CA ASN A 378 -8.21 33.46 33.16
C ASN A 378 -7.56 33.41 31.77
N ALA A 379 -7.78 32.32 31.00
CA ALA A 379 -7.17 32.10 29.70
C ALA A 379 -8.17 32.39 28.57
N PHE A 380 -7.69 32.45 27.34
CA PHE A 380 -8.42 32.58 26.07
C PHE A 380 -9.46 33.76 26.08
N GLU A 381 -10.76 33.47 25.89
CA GLU A 381 -11.85 34.46 25.85
C GLU A 381 -11.93 35.31 27.13
N ASN A 382 -11.67 34.67 28.27
CA ASN A 382 -11.70 35.33 29.58
C ASN A 382 -10.41 36.06 29.89
N GLY A 383 -9.31 35.68 29.19
CA GLY A 383 -7.96 36.23 29.38
C GLY A 383 -7.56 37.35 28.43
N GLY A 384 -8.48 37.77 27.55
CA GLY A 384 -8.20 38.86 26.61
C GLY A 384 -7.13 38.45 25.52
N TYR A 385 -7.14 37.23 25.10
CA TYR A 385 -6.20 36.74 24.06
C TYR A 385 -6.53 37.36 22.71
N ASP A 386 -7.80 37.66 22.44
CA ASP A 386 -8.20 38.33 21.21
C ASP A 386 -7.53 39.69 21.08
N GLY A 387 -6.94 39.94 19.90
CA GLY A 387 -6.20 41.18 19.65
C GLY A 387 -4.80 41.26 20.30
N SER A 388 -4.38 40.28 21.08
CA SER A 388 -3.02 40.19 21.63
C SER A 388 -2.03 39.52 20.65
N SER A 389 -0.73 39.78 20.84
CA SER A 389 0.31 39.07 20.08
C SER A 389 0.30 37.56 20.34
N LEU A 390 -0.15 37.10 21.50
CA LEU A 390 -0.33 35.72 21.86
C LEU A 390 -1.30 35.00 20.91
N ALA A 391 -2.43 35.66 20.58
CA ALA A 391 -3.41 35.07 19.68
C ALA A 391 -2.83 34.58 18.37
N SER A 392 -1.83 35.28 17.79
CA SER A 392 -1.27 34.93 16.50
C SER A 392 -0.49 33.59 16.52
N MET A 393 -0.03 33.17 17.70
CA MET A 393 0.78 31.95 17.88
C MET A 393 -0.08 30.71 18.12
N LEU A 394 -1.35 30.88 18.51
CA LEU A 394 -2.19 29.75 18.92
C LEU A 394 -2.88 29.06 17.75
N PRO A 395 -3.11 27.75 17.82
CA PRO A 395 -3.85 26.97 16.81
C PRO A 395 -5.35 27.26 16.84
N VAL A 396 -5.81 28.06 17.81
CA VAL A 396 -7.21 28.43 18.01
C VAL A 396 -7.41 29.92 17.99
N THR A 397 -8.65 30.38 17.79
CA THR A 397 -9.11 31.75 17.97
C THR A 397 -10.18 31.80 19.08
N THR A 398 -10.22 32.85 19.86
CA THR A 398 -11.24 33.06 20.90
C THR A 398 -12.56 33.57 20.30
N GLY A 399 -13.68 33.20 20.95
CA GLY A 399 -15.05 33.58 20.58
C GLY A 399 -15.74 32.58 19.64
N GLU A 400 -17.08 32.70 19.57
CA GLU A 400 -17.88 31.92 18.66
C GLU A 400 -17.29 32.06 17.24
N GLY A 401 -16.61 31.06 16.78
CA GLY A 401 -16.31 30.94 15.37
C GLY A 401 -17.64 30.93 14.66
N ALA A 402 -17.94 31.99 13.92
CA ALA A 402 -19.08 31.99 13.02
C ALA A 402 -19.03 30.63 12.29
N SER A 403 -20.12 29.87 12.30
CA SER A 403 -20.21 28.58 11.58
C SER A 403 -19.72 28.86 10.16
N GLN A 404 -18.43 28.51 9.90
CA GLN A 404 -17.82 28.87 8.62
C GLN A 404 -18.45 27.97 7.61
N GLN A 405 -19.19 28.56 6.67
CA GLN A 405 -19.66 27.88 5.49
C GLN A 405 -18.47 27.19 4.81
N THR A 406 -18.38 25.87 4.93
CA THR A 406 -17.30 25.10 4.35
C THR A 406 -17.73 24.56 2.99
N ASN A 407 -16.79 24.57 2.03
CA ASN A 407 -16.99 23.94 0.75
C ASN A 407 -16.53 22.48 0.85
N LEU A 408 -17.44 21.54 0.65
CA LEU A 408 -17.21 20.11 0.76
C LEU A 408 -17.52 19.43 -0.58
N VAL A 409 -16.62 18.61 -1.08
CA VAL A 409 -16.89 17.81 -2.28
C VAL A 409 -16.70 16.33 -1.95
N PHE A 410 -17.76 15.56 -2.09
CA PHE A 410 -17.70 14.11 -2.01
C PHE A 410 -17.07 13.55 -3.29
N ALA A 411 -15.97 12.85 -3.16
CA ALA A 411 -15.39 12.00 -4.20
C ALA A 411 -15.75 10.55 -3.88
N ILE A 412 -16.73 10.00 -4.59
CA ILE A 412 -17.28 8.67 -4.33
C ILE A 412 -16.77 7.69 -5.38
N ASP A 413 -16.08 6.65 -4.95
CA ASP A 413 -15.59 5.59 -5.80
C ASP A 413 -16.75 4.75 -6.35
N VAL A 414 -16.92 4.77 -7.67
CA VAL A 414 -17.93 3.98 -8.39
C VAL A 414 -17.28 2.92 -9.29
N SER A 415 -16.08 2.47 -8.95
CA SER A 415 -15.36 1.47 -9.73
C SER A 415 -15.96 0.06 -9.62
N GLY A 416 -15.49 -0.87 -10.46
CA GLY A 416 -15.94 -2.26 -10.45
C GLY A 416 -15.48 -3.05 -9.23
N SER A 417 -14.35 -2.71 -8.60
CA SER A 417 -13.94 -3.26 -7.31
C SER A 417 -14.94 -2.93 -6.22
N ALA A 418 -15.57 -1.76 -6.32
CA ALA A 418 -16.62 -1.31 -5.44
C ALA A 418 -18.00 -1.96 -5.69
N GLU A 419 -18.20 -2.80 -6.72
CA GLU A 419 -19.51 -3.37 -7.06
C GLU A 419 -20.14 -4.14 -5.91
N SER A 420 -19.37 -4.97 -5.20
CA SER A 420 -19.83 -5.66 -3.99
C SER A 420 -20.02 -4.73 -2.79
N GLY A 421 -19.30 -3.62 -2.75
CA GLY A 421 -19.31 -2.59 -1.70
C GLY A 421 -20.17 -1.36 -2.01
N MET A 422 -20.71 -1.20 -3.22
CA MET A 422 -21.44 0.01 -3.63
C MET A 422 -22.58 0.38 -2.69
N ARG A 423 -23.29 -0.61 -2.13
CA ARG A 423 -24.34 -0.34 -1.13
C ARG A 423 -23.76 0.25 0.15
N VAL A 424 -22.60 -0.24 0.58
CA VAL A 424 -21.90 0.27 1.75
C VAL A 424 -21.39 1.70 1.48
N GLN A 425 -20.78 1.94 0.33
CA GLN A 425 -20.30 3.28 -0.04
C GLN A 425 -21.44 4.31 -0.10
N LYS A 426 -22.60 3.95 -0.68
CA LYS A 426 -23.79 4.81 -0.69
C LYS A 426 -24.31 5.06 0.72
N SER A 427 -24.34 4.03 1.58
CA SER A 427 -24.76 4.18 2.98
C SER A 427 -23.84 5.14 3.72
N VAL A 428 -22.53 4.93 3.61
CA VAL A 428 -21.52 5.80 4.23
C VAL A 428 -21.59 7.23 3.70
N ALA A 429 -21.81 7.41 2.39
CA ALA A 429 -21.97 8.74 1.81
C ALA A 429 -23.24 9.45 2.29
N LEU A 430 -24.33 8.71 2.48
CA LEU A 430 -25.57 9.26 3.01
C LEU A 430 -25.43 9.58 4.50
N ASP A 431 -24.83 8.69 5.29
CA ASP A 431 -24.55 8.93 6.70
C ASP A 431 -23.63 10.16 6.88
N ALA A 432 -22.56 10.24 6.07
CA ALA A 432 -21.68 11.41 6.05
C ALA A 432 -22.45 12.70 5.71
N LEU A 433 -23.34 12.66 4.71
CA LEU A 433 -24.17 13.80 4.33
C LEU A 433 -25.09 14.24 5.48
N ASP A 434 -25.63 13.31 6.26
CA ASP A 434 -26.52 13.59 7.40
C ASP A 434 -25.79 14.24 8.57
N GLN A 435 -24.47 14.05 8.69
CA GLN A 435 -23.65 14.68 9.71
C GLN A 435 -23.32 16.17 9.40
N LEU A 436 -23.50 16.61 8.15
CA LEU A 436 -23.12 17.96 7.74
C LEU A 436 -24.19 18.99 8.09
N GLY A 437 -23.79 20.20 8.51
CA GLY A 437 -24.69 21.33 8.74
C GLY A 437 -25.27 21.92 7.44
N ASP A 438 -26.45 22.43 7.48
CA ASP A 438 -27.21 23.00 6.34
C ASP A 438 -26.54 24.23 5.72
N GLU A 439 -25.67 24.92 6.44
CA GLU A 439 -24.89 26.08 6.00
C GLU A 439 -23.76 25.73 5.05
N ASN A 440 -23.31 24.45 5.05
CA ASN A 440 -22.24 24.02 4.16
C ASN A 440 -22.67 24.02 2.68
N ARG A 441 -21.68 24.09 1.81
CA ARG A 441 -21.85 23.86 0.37
C ARG A 441 -21.32 22.48 0.04
N VAL A 442 -22.13 21.69 -0.65
CA VAL A 442 -21.78 20.31 -0.98
C VAL A 442 -21.85 20.09 -2.48
N GLY A 443 -20.80 19.48 -3.03
CA GLY A 443 -20.70 18.94 -4.36
C GLY A 443 -20.50 17.42 -4.35
N ILE A 444 -20.78 16.74 -5.44
CA ILE A 444 -20.56 15.28 -5.57
C ILE A 444 -19.88 14.99 -6.90
N VAL A 445 -18.79 14.26 -6.83
CA VAL A 445 -18.08 13.64 -7.94
C VAL A 445 -18.10 12.13 -7.75
N GLY A 446 -18.64 11.40 -8.71
CA GLY A 446 -18.43 9.96 -8.82
C GLY A 446 -17.17 9.70 -9.64
N PHE A 447 -16.35 8.73 -9.26
CA PHE A 447 -15.15 8.41 -10.04
C PHE A 447 -14.89 6.91 -10.19
N ASN A 448 -14.29 6.57 -11.32
CA ASN A 448 -13.63 5.30 -11.59
C ASN A 448 -12.30 5.60 -12.31
N TYR A 449 -12.09 5.19 -13.55
CA TYR A 449 -10.99 5.69 -14.39
C TYR A 449 -11.29 7.07 -15.03
N ARG A 450 -12.45 7.67 -14.70
CA ARG A 450 -12.90 9.02 -15.07
C ARG A 450 -13.64 9.65 -13.91
N ALA A 451 -13.63 10.97 -13.82
CA ALA A 451 -14.47 11.73 -12.91
C ALA A 451 -15.80 12.10 -13.60
N TYR A 452 -16.87 12.06 -12.84
CA TYR A 452 -18.24 12.39 -13.27
C TYR A 452 -18.83 13.42 -12.33
N ASP A 453 -19.19 14.60 -12.84
CA ASP A 453 -19.93 15.59 -12.07
C ASP A 453 -21.36 15.12 -11.80
N VAL A 454 -21.63 14.67 -10.58
CA VAL A 454 -22.95 14.17 -10.15
C VAL A 454 -23.81 15.33 -9.64
N SER A 455 -23.22 16.22 -8.85
CA SER A 455 -23.86 17.44 -8.33
C SER A 455 -22.85 18.56 -8.20
N PRO A 456 -23.07 19.73 -8.77
CA PRO A 456 -22.19 20.88 -8.57
C PRO A 456 -22.19 21.35 -7.11
N LEU A 457 -21.13 22.06 -6.73
CA LEU A 457 -20.99 22.65 -5.38
C LEU A 457 -22.10 23.70 -5.12
N ARG A 458 -23.05 23.36 -4.25
CA ARG A 458 -24.24 24.20 -3.92
C ARG A 458 -24.59 24.15 -2.44
N PRO A 459 -25.33 25.15 -1.88
CA PRO A 459 -25.77 25.12 -0.49
C PRO A 459 -26.49 23.80 -0.15
N LEU A 460 -26.14 23.19 1.00
CA LEU A 460 -26.68 21.88 1.38
C LEU A 460 -28.14 21.97 1.84
N GLY A 461 -28.49 22.88 2.77
CA GLY A 461 -29.80 22.89 3.40
C GLY A 461 -30.97 22.75 2.41
N PRO A 462 -31.15 23.66 1.41
CA PRO A 462 -32.25 23.55 0.45
C PRO A 462 -32.11 22.38 -0.54
N ASN A 463 -30.95 21.75 -0.62
CA ASN A 463 -30.64 20.72 -1.60
C ASN A 463 -30.34 19.36 -0.98
N ARG A 464 -30.41 19.17 0.34
CA ARG A 464 -30.03 17.94 1.04
C ARG A 464 -30.69 16.70 0.47
N GLU A 465 -32.02 16.70 0.37
CA GLU A 465 -32.77 15.56 -0.14
C GLU A 465 -32.43 15.24 -1.61
N SER A 466 -32.34 16.26 -2.47
CA SER A 466 -31.96 16.06 -3.88
C SER A 466 -30.52 15.57 -4.03
N THR A 467 -29.62 15.97 -3.13
CA THR A 467 -28.23 15.51 -3.08
C THR A 467 -28.18 14.04 -2.65
N ALA A 468 -28.95 13.66 -1.62
CA ALA A 468 -29.07 12.28 -1.17
C ALA A 468 -29.64 11.37 -2.28
N ASP A 469 -30.64 11.85 -3.04
CA ASP A 469 -31.20 11.08 -4.16
C ASP A 469 -30.20 10.85 -5.29
N LEU A 470 -29.29 11.78 -5.55
CA LEU A 470 -28.22 11.59 -6.52
C LEU A 470 -27.23 10.53 -6.06
N ILE A 471 -26.85 10.50 -4.77
CA ILE A 471 -26.00 9.46 -4.18
C ILE A 471 -26.67 8.07 -4.35
N ARG A 472 -27.98 7.95 -4.08
CA ARG A 472 -28.72 6.69 -4.21
C ARG A 472 -28.72 6.14 -5.64
N ARG A 473 -28.62 7.00 -6.67
CA ARG A 473 -28.64 6.64 -8.10
C ARG A 473 -27.29 6.31 -8.70
N LEU A 474 -26.18 6.45 -7.96
CA LEU A 474 -24.85 6.08 -8.45
C LEU A 474 -24.83 4.60 -8.85
N GLU A 475 -24.17 4.27 -9.94
CA GLU A 475 -23.97 2.91 -10.42
C GLU A 475 -22.48 2.60 -10.52
N SER A 476 -22.07 1.35 -10.23
CA SER A 476 -20.68 0.93 -10.27
C SER A 476 -20.24 0.47 -11.65
N GLY A 477 -18.96 0.67 -11.97
CA GLY A 477 -18.32 0.15 -13.18
C GLY A 477 -16.96 0.76 -13.48
N GLY A 478 -16.08 -0.01 -14.11
CA GLY A 478 -14.75 0.45 -14.52
C GLY A 478 -13.65 0.17 -13.50
N ALA A 479 -12.42 0.58 -13.82
CA ALA A 479 -11.25 0.45 -12.96
C ALA A 479 -11.14 1.67 -12.03
N THR A 480 -10.45 1.52 -10.89
CA THR A 480 -10.24 2.59 -9.91
C THR A 480 -9.04 3.44 -10.27
N ASP A 481 -9.22 4.78 -10.22
CA ASP A 481 -8.16 5.78 -10.27
C ASP A 481 -8.53 6.91 -9.29
N ILE A 482 -7.96 6.86 -8.09
CA ILE A 482 -8.28 7.81 -7.02
C ILE A 482 -7.79 9.23 -7.37
N ALA A 483 -6.66 9.36 -8.08
CA ALA A 483 -6.15 10.66 -8.49
C ALA A 483 -7.13 11.39 -9.40
N VAL A 484 -7.79 10.69 -10.32
CA VAL A 484 -8.85 11.25 -11.18
C VAL A 484 -10.04 11.72 -10.34
N GLY A 485 -10.41 10.98 -9.31
CA GLY A 485 -11.47 11.37 -8.37
C GLY A 485 -11.14 12.66 -7.59
N LEU A 486 -9.92 12.74 -7.08
CA LEU A 486 -9.43 13.92 -6.36
C LEU A 486 -9.32 15.15 -7.28
N ASP A 487 -8.81 14.98 -8.50
CA ASP A 487 -8.72 16.06 -9.49
C ASP A 487 -10.11 16.58 -9.88
N GLY A 488 -11.09 15.69 -10.12
CA GLY A 488 -12.47 16.08 -10.41
C GLY A 488 -13.11 16.83 -9.25
N ALA A 489 -12.87 16.44 -8.01
CA ALA A 489 -13.36 17.13 -6.83
C ALA A 489 -12.68 18.50 -6.65
N ALA A 490 -11.39 18.59 -6.90
CA ALA A 490 -10.64 19.85 -6.87
C ALA A 490 -11.13 20.83 -7.93
N GLN A 491 -11.44 20.36 -9.15
CA GLN A 491 -12.02 21.18 -10.21
C GLN A 491 -13.38 21.78 -9.79
N GLN A 492 -14.22 21.05 -9.06
CA GLN A 492 -15.46 21.58 -8.51
C GLN A 492 -15.22 22.65 -7.43
N LEU A 493 -14.19 22.52 -6.62
CA LEU A 493 -13.79 23.55 -5.66
C LEU A 493 -13.27 24.81 -6.36
N GLY A 494 -12.53 24.65 -7.49
CA GLY A 494 -11.86 25.73 -8.18
C GLY A 494 -10.83 26.42 -7.25
N ASP A 495 -10.80 27.74 -7.25
CA ASP A 495 -9.88 28.53 -6.39
C ASP A 495 -10.35 28.61 -4.90
N ARG A 496 -11.41 27.89 -4.52
CA ARG A 496 -11.95 27.93 -3.15
C ARG A 496 -11.21 26.92 -2.28
N ARG A 497 -10.89 27.37 -1.07
CA ARG A 497 -10.49 26.42 -0.01
C ARG A 497 -11.66 25.54 0.37
N GLY A 498 -11.38 24.30 0.71
CA GLY A 498 -12.42 23.34 1.07
C GLY A 498 -11.88 22.00 1.45
N THR A 499 -12.79 21.04 1.65
CA THR A 499 -12.40 19.66 1.98
C THR A 499 -13.02 18.69 1.00
N ILE A 500 -12.23 17.74 0.54
CA ILE A 500 -12.69 16.61 -0.26
C ILE A 500 -12.96 15.44 0.70
N ILE A 501 -14.17 14.89 0.67
CA ILE A 501 -14.53 13.68 1.40
C ILE A 501 -14.43 12.52 0.41
N LEU A 502 -13.30 11.82 0.45
CA LEU A 502 -13.01 10.66 -0.40
C LEU A 502 -13.62 9.40 0.23
N ILE A 503 -14.52 8.72 -0.47
CA ILE A 503 -15.15 7.45 -0.06
C ILE A 503 -14.73 6.37 -1.04
N SER A 504 -13.85 5.46 -0.62
CA SER A 504 -13.25 4.41 -1.46
C SER A 504 -12.83 3.20 -0.62
N ASP A 505 -12.65 2.06 -1.27
CA ASP A 505 -11.97 0.89 -0.68
C ASP A 505 -10.43 1.02 -0.70
N GLY A 506 -9.90 2.06 -1.34
CA GLY A 506 -8.46 2.36 -1.41
C GLY A 506 -7.66 1.46 -2.34
N HIS A 507 -8.29 0.58 -3.11
CA HIS A 507 -7.63 -0.28 -4.10
C HIS A 507 -7.43 0.48 -5.40
N ASP A 508 -6.36 1.26 -5.46
CA ASP A 508 -5.97 2.07 -6.60
C ASP A 508 -4.95 1.33 -7.49
N ARG A 509 -5.12 1.40 -8.80
CA ARG A 509 -4.14 0.88 -9.76
C ARG A 509 -2.99 1.84 -10.05
N PHE A 510 -3.18 3.12 -9.77
CA PHE A 510 -2.23 4.19 -10.03
C PHE A 510 -1.75 4.77 -8.69
N GLN A 511 -0.45 4.98 -8.50
CA GLN A 511 0.10 5.37 -7.19
C GLN A 511 0.29 6.89 -7.02
N ASP A 512 -0.40 7.70 -7.81
CA ASP A 512 -0.20 9.17 -7.88
C ASP A 512 -1.13 9.94 -6.94
N ALA A 513 -2.15 9.28 -6.37
CA ALA A 513 -3.17 9.94 -5.55
C ALA A 513 -2.58 10.69 -4.33
N ALA A 514 -1.56 10.12 -3.66
CA ALA A 514 -0.89 10.76 -2.54
C ALA A 514 -0.09 12.00 -2.96
N THR A 515 0.53 11.97 -4.13
CA THR A 515 1.28 13.12 -4.68
C THR A 515 0.33 14.27 -5.04
N LEU A 516 -0.82 13.95 -5.64
CA LEU A 516 -1.86 14.95 -5.92
C LEU A 516 -2.44 15.51 -4.62
N ALA A 517 -2.69 14.66 -3.63
CA ALA A 517 -3.18 15.08 -2.32
C ALA A 517 -2.22 16.07 -1.62
N ASP A 518 -0.91 15.86 -1.72
CA ASP A 518 0.11 16.80 -1.22
C ASP A 518 0.05 18.15 -1.94
N GLN A 519 -0.18 18.17 -3.26
CA GLN A 519 -0.39 19.42 -4.01
C GLN A 519 -1.66 20.13 -3.54
N LEU A 520 -2.78 19.40 -3.42
CA LEU A 520 -4.04 19.94 -2.92
C LEU A 520 -3.91 20.53 -1.52
N GLY A 521 -3.15 19.86 -0.62
CA GLY A 521 -2.85 20.38 0.71
C GLY A 521 -2.12 21.71 0.70
N ARG A 522 -1.17 21.90 -0.22
CA ARG A 522 -0.48 23.20 -0.42
C ARG A 522 -1.41 24.29 -0.94
N ASP A 523 -2.41 23.93 -1.71
CA ASP A 523 -3.44 24.83 -2.24
C ASP A 523 -4.58 25.10 -1.23
N GLY A 524 -4.48 24.52 -0.02
CA GLY A 524 -5.45 24.71 1.07
C GLY A 524 -6.71 23.87 0.92
N VAL A 525 -6.61 22.72 0.23
CA VAL A 525 -7.66 21.71 0.12
C VAL A 525 -7.23 20.46 0.89
N SER A 526 -7.96 20.11 1.95
CA SER A 526 -7.73 18.90 2.72
C SER A 526 -8.56 17.71 2.18
N VAL A 527 -8.07 16.49 2.37
CA VAL A 527 -8.80 15.27 2.00
C VAL A 527 -9.09 14.45 3.25
N ILE A 528 -10.38 14.28 3.57
CA ILE A 528 -10.83 13.28 4.55
C ILE A 528 -11.14 12.00 3.79
N ALA A 529 -10.37 10.96 4.04
CA ALA A 529 -10.57 9.67 3.40
C ALA A 529 -11.38 8.73 4.29
N ILE A 530 -12.47 8.18 3.78
CA ILE A 530 -13.33 7.22 4.47
C ILE A 530 -13.17 5.85 3.80
N GLY A 531 -12.62 4.89 4.56
CA GLY A 531 -12.40 3.53 4.09
C GLY A 531 -13.69 2.72 4.11
N THR A 532 -14.05 2.09 2.98
CA THR A 532 -15.27 1.31 2.81
C THR A 532 -14.96 -0.11 2.31
N GLY A 533 -15.86 -1.05 2.59
CA GLY A 533 -15.70 -2.45 2.19
C GLY A 533 -15.12 -3.35 3.30
N PRO A 534 -15.07 -4.69 3.05
CA PRO A 534 -14.64 -5.64 4.08
C PRO A 534 -13.13 -5.59 4.38
N ASN A 535 -12.31 -5.17 3.41
CA ASN A 535 -10.85 -5.07 3.54
C ASN A 535 -10.35 -3.82 2.81
N PRO A 536 -10.57 -2.60 3.35
CA PRO A 536 -10.09 -1.38 2.71
C PRO A 536 -8.55 -1.31 2.78
N ASN A 537 -7.93 -0.78 1.73
CA ASN A 537 -6.51 -0.48 1.74
C ASN A 537 -6.25 0.80 2.57
N GLU A 538 -6.30 0.65 3.89
CA GLU A 538 -6.11 1.76 4.83
C GLU A 538 -4.78 2.48 4.66
N ARG A 539 -3.72 1.76 4.25
CA ARG A 539 -2.40 2.36 4.03
C ARG A 539 -2.45 3.44 2.95
N THR A 540 -3.08 3.15 1.82
CA THR A 540 -3.25 4.11 0.72
C THR A 540 -4.12 5.28 1.15
N LEU A 541 -5.27 5.02 1.78
CA LEU A 541 -6.20 6.07 2.21
C LEU A 541 -5.59 6.99 3.28
N ARG A 542 -4.86 6.42 4.25
CA ARG A 542 -4.13 7.21 5.26
C ARG A 542 -2.99 8.04 4.65
N ALA A 543 -2.29 7.50 3.64
CA ALA A 543 -1.25 8.25 2.94
C ALA A 543 -1.83 9.47 2.21
N ILE A 544 -2.96 9.32 1.51
CA ILE A 544 -3.67 10.39 0.83
C ILE A 544 -4.14 11.46 1.83
N ALA A 545 -4.81 11.06 2.90
CA ALA A 545 -5.30 11.96 3.91
C ALA A 545 -4.17 12.78 4.56
N ARG A 546 -3.10 12.11 4.99
CA ARG A 546 -1.92 12.78 5.59
C ARG A 546 -1.22 13.74 4.65
N ALA A 547 -1.07 13.36 3.38
CA ALA A 547 -0.41 14.19 2.39
C ALA A 547 -1.10 15.54 2.19
N SER A 548 -2.45 15.57 2.29
CA SER A 548 -3.24 16.80 2.17
C SER A 548 -3.49 17.55 3.49
N GLY A 549 -2.99 17.02 4.61
CA GLY A 549 -3.28 17.56 5.96
C GLY A 549 -4.71 17.28 6.44
N GLY A 550 -5.36 16.25 5.92
CA GLY A 550 -6.67 15.76 6.38
C GLY A 550 -6.60 14.45 7.14
N ASN A 551 -7.74 13.83 7.40
CA ASN A 551 -7.89 12.69 8.30
C ASN A 551 -8.39 11.44 7.59
N TYR A 552 -8.02 10.26 8.08
CA TYR A 552 -8.61 8.99 7.70
C TYR A 552 -9.68 8.60 8.71
N LEU A 553 -10.86 8.20 8.23
CA LEU A 553 -11.98 7.68 9.03
C LEU A 553 -12.36 6.28 8.54
N ARG A 554 -12.83 5.45 9.44
CA ARG A 554 -13.48 4.20 9.10
C ARG A 554 -14.95 4.45 8.77
N ALA A 555 -15.57 3.50 8.07
CA ALA A 555 -16.98 3.63 7.68
C ALA A 555 -17.96 3.80 8.85
N ASP A 556 -17.59 3.31 10.04
CA ASP A 556 -18.37 3.42 11.28
C ASP A 556 -18.08 4.70 12.11
N GLU A 557 -17.20 5.56 11.63
CA GLU A 557 -16.76 6.80 12.30
C GLU A 557 -17.24 8.08 11.59
N THR A 558 -18.25 7.97 10.73
CA THR A 558 -18.80 9.13 9.98
C THR A 558 -19.43 10.19 10.88
N ASP A 559 -19.84 9.84 12.09
CA ASP A 559 -20.33 10.76 13.12
C ASP A 559 -19.30 11.85 13.50
N ARG A 560 -18.00 11.57 13.35
CA ARG A 560 -16.93 12.56 13.54
C ARG A 560 -17.00 13.73 12.56
N LEU A 561 -17.61 13.55 11.41
CA LEU A 561 -17.86 14.65 10.46
C LEU A 561 -18.80 15.72 11.04
N ARG A 562 -19.69 15.34 11.99
CA ARG A 562 -20.55 16.30 12.68
C ARG A 562 -19.74 17.29 13.51
N ILE A 563 -18.66 16.85 14.14
CA ILE A 563 -17.75 17.70 14.91
C ILE A 563 -17.07 18.70 13.98
N LEU A 564 -16.67 18.28 12.79
CA LEU A 564 -15.92 19.11 11.84
C LEU A 564 -16.84 20.06 11.05
N PHE A 565 -18.02 19.60 10.64
CA PHE A 565 -18.87 20.27 9.64
C PHE A 565 -20.35 20.35 10.03
N GLY A 566 -20.72 19.98 11.25
CA GLY A 566 -22.10 19.94 11.71
C GLY A 566 -22.77 21.34 11.94
N GLY A 567 -22.03 22.43 11.78
CA GLY A 567 -22.54 23.79 11.93
C GLY A 567 -23.08 24.09 13.34
N SER A 568 -24.24 24.70 13.42
CA SER A 568 -24.92 25.00 14.70
C SER A 568 -25.42 23.78 15.46
N ASN A 569 -25.38 22.57 14.86
CA ASN A 569 -25.82 21.30 15.46
C ASN A 569 -24.64 20.39 15.83
N ARG A 570 -23.50 20.96 16.23
CA ARG A 570 -22.26 20.20 16.58
C ARG A 570 -22.38 19.34 17.84
N GLN A 571 -23.53 19.00 18.33
CA GLN A 571 -23.70 18.12 19.50
C GLN A 571 -23.23 16.72 19.17
N TYR A 572 -22.23 16.24 19.90
CA TYR A 572 -21.76 14.85 19.89
C TYR A 572 -22.48 14.07 21.00
N ALA A 573 -22.86 12.82 20.72
CA ALA A 573 -23.65 12.00 21.68
C ALA A 573 -22.75 11.27 22.70
N GLY A 574 -21.64 11.87 23.15
CA GLY A 574 -20.71 11.30 24.13
C GLY A 574 -20.64 12.15 25.41
N ASP A 575 -20.55 11.51 26.58
CA ASP A 575 -20.33 12.20 27.87
C ASP A 575 -18.78 12.34 28.02
N GLY A 576 -18.19 13.46 27.57
CA GLY A 576 -16.79 13.75 27.81
C GLY A 576 -15.96 14.14 26.59
N LEU A 577 -14.66 13.93 26.66
CA LEU A 577 -13.72 14.27 25.59
C LEU A 577 -13.69 13.19 24.50
N THR A 578 -13.66 13.63 23.23
CA THR A 578 -13.60 12.74 22.06
C THR A 578 -12.37 13.01 21.21
N VAL A 579 -11.60 11.98 20.89
CA VAL A 579 -10.49 12.07 19.94
C VAL A 579 -11.05 12.24 18.52
N VAL A 580 -10.71 13.35 17.87
CA VAL A 580 -11.13 13.68 16.49
C VAL A 580 -10.17 13.07 15.46
N ASP A 581 -8.86 13.19 15.67
CA ASP A 581 -7.83 12.59 14.83
C ASP A 581 -7.02 11.55 15.63
N GLN A 582 -7.22 10.26 15.35
CA GLN A 582 -6.49 9.17 16.01
C GLN A 582 -5.10 8.91 15.40
N ASN A 583 -4.78 9.56 14.28
CA ASN A 583 -3.52 9.31 13.57
C ASN A 583 -2.45 10.38 13.87
N ASP A 584 -2.81 11.45 14.58
CA ASP A 584 -1.84 12.46 15.01
C ASP A 584 -0.93 11.91 16.12
N PHE A 585 0.31 12.39 16.17
CA PHE A 585 1.27 12.00 17.22
C PHE A 585 0.70 12.19 18.63
N VAL A 586 -0.05 13.27 18.86
CA VAL A 586 -0.60 13.62 20.18
C VAL A 586 -1.70 12.65 20.62
N THR A 587 -2.48 12.12 19.70
CA THR A 587 -3.70 11.36 20.00
C THR A 587 -3.59 9.87 19.68
N ALA A 588 -2.59 9.43 18.92
CA ALA A 588 -2.40 8.01 18.60
C ALA A 588 -2.24 7.16 19.87
N GLY A 589 -3.12 6.16 20.04
CA GLY A 589 -3.13 5.27 21.21
C GLY A 589 -3.58 5.94 22.52
N VAL A 590 -4.20 7.13 22.46
CA VAL A 590 -4.77 7.81 23.63
C VAL A 590 -6.21 7.35 23.83
N GLU A 591 -6.52 6.88 25.02
CA GLU A 591 -7.87 6.60 25.49
C GLU A 591 -8.28 7.68 26.49
N LEU A 592 -9.46 8.29 26.30
CA LEU A 592 -9.98 9.36 27.15
C LEU A 592 -11.20 8.88 27.90
N THR A 593 -11.14 9.00 29.23
CA THR A 593 -12.22 8.70 30.16
C THR A 593 -12.59 9.90 31.03
N ALA A 594 -11.68 10.88 31.11
CA ALA A 594 -11.88 12.10 31.90
C ALA A 594 -12.87 13.05 31.24
N ASN A 595 -13.66 13.70 32.11
CA ASN A 595 -14.55 14.84 31.72
C ASN A 595 -14.29 16.01 32.68
N PRO A 596 -13.38 16.94 32.34
CA PRO A 596 -13.11 18.11 33.18
C PRO A 596 -14.34 19.06 33.40
N GLY A 597 -15.33 18.98 32.51
CA GLY A 597 -16.61 19.67 32.67
C GLY A 597 -16.62 21.13 32.25
N SER A 598 -15.49 21.70 31.86
CA SER A 598 -15.40 23.05 31.31
C SER A 598 -14.45 23.10 30.13
N VAL A 599 -14.71 23.97 29.18
CA VAL A 599 -13.86 24.22 28.01
C VAL A 599 -13.90 25.73 27.70
N ASN A 600 -12.77 26.30 27.31
CA ASN A 600 -12.72 27.67 26.84
C ASN A 600 -13.40 27.82 25.47
N ASP A 601 -14.11 28.91 25.25
CA ASP A 601 -14.82 29.17 24.01
C ASP A 601 -13.83 29.59 22.91
N VAL A 602 -13.46 28.59 22.08
CA VAL A 602 -12.48 28.75 21.02
C VAL A 602 -12.90 28.00 19.74
N SER A 603 -12.32 28.41 18.65
CA SER A 603 -12.46 27.75 17.35
C SER A 603 -11.10 27.44 16.75
N VAL A 604 -10.93 26.27 16.09
CA VAL A 604 -9.67 25.87 15.43
C VAL A 604 -9.39 26.77 14.24
N ARG A 605 -8.16 27.25 14.10
CA ARG A 605 -7.71 28.02 12.94
C ARG A 605 -7.63 27.16 11.68
N SER A 606 -7.88 27.77 10.55
CA SER A 606 -7.60 27.11 9.26
C SER A 606 -6.11 26.74 9.16
N GLY A 607 -5.83 25.47 8.91
CA GLY A 607 -4.47 24.91 8.85
C GLY A 607 -3.91 24.42 10.19
N ALA A 608 -4.69 24.49 11.28
CA ALA A 608 -4.36 23.82 12.53
C ALA A 608 -5.05 22.44 12.63
N ASN A 609 -4.42 21.52 13.36
CA ASN A 609 -4.96 20.17 13.59
C ASN A 609 -5.97 20.22 14.75
N PHE A 610 -7.18 19.77 14.50
CA PHE A 610 -8.19 19.56 15.52
C PHE A 610 -8.06 18.14 16.08
N LEU A 611 -7.62 17.99 17.31
CA LEU A 611 -7.19 16.70 17.87
C LEU A 611 -8.21 16.08 18.81
N VAL A 612 -8.79 16.86 19.71
CA VAL A 612 -9.78 16.43 20.70
C VAL A 612 -10.88 17.45 20.80
N ALA A 613 -12.13 16.99 20.83
CA ALA A 613 -13.33 17.80 21.03
C ALA A 613 -13.94 17.55 22.41
N ALA A 614 -14.56 18.56 22.98
CA ALA A 614 -15.49 18.42 24.10
C ALA A 614 -16.87 17.92 23.60
N ASP A 615 -17.78 17.63 24.53
CA ASP A 615 -19.13 17.09 24.26
C ASP A 615 -20.00 18.00 23.40
N ASP A 616 -19.77 19.31 23.46
CA ASP A 616 -20.43 20.32 22.62
C ASP A 616 -19.74 20.58 21.27
N GLY A 617 -18.66 19.84 20.97
CA GLY A 617 -17.85 20.00 19.76
C GLY A 617 -16.84 21.15 19.84
N THR A 618 -16.70 21.82 20.97
CA THR A 618 -15.66 22.83 21.17
C THR A 618 -14.29 22.17 21.19
N PRO A 619 -13.27 22.78 20.56
CA PRO A 619 -11.92 22.23 20.57
C PRO A 619 -11.32 22.13 21.96
N ALA A 620 -11.10 20.91 22.45
CA ALA A 620 -10.42 20.65 23.72
C ALA A 620 -8.90 20.56 23.56
N VAL A 621 -8.41 20.04 22.42
CA VAL A 621 -6.98 20.04 22.08
C VAL A 621 -6.82 20.34 20.59
N ALA A 622 -5.92 21.28 20.29
CA ALA A 622 -5.52 21.60 18.93
C ALA A 622 -4.00 21.83 18.85
N SER A 623 -3.43 21.61 17.68
CA SER A 623 -2.01 21.82 17.45
C SER A 623 -1.72 22.41 16.08
N TRP A 624 -0.57 23.06 15.92
CA TRP A 624 -0.04 23.46 14.64
C TRP A 624 1.47 23.78 14.70
N ARG A 625 2.02 24.16 13.57
CA ARG A 625 3.36 24.75 13.49
C ARG A 625 3.26 26.26 13.35
N TYR A 626 4.09 26.97 14.11
CA TYR A 626 4.24 28.41 14.01
C TYR A 626 5.72 28.75 13.81
N GLY A 627 6.09 29.19 12.62
CA GLY A 627 7.49 29.27 12.23
C GLY A 627 8.11 27.88 12.17
N LEU A 628 9.28 27.71 12.81
CA LEU A 628 9.93 26.42 12.99
C LEU A 628 9.43 25.68 14.24
N GLY A 629 8.73 26.37 15.14
CA GLY A 629 8.24 25.83 16.40
C GLY A 629 6.94 25.07 16.28
N ARG A 630 6.56 24.46 17.40
CA ARG A 630 5.33 23.70 17.55
C ARG A 630 4.50 24.28 18.68
N VAL A 631 3.22 24.45 18.43
CA VAL A 631 2.28 24.98 19.40
C VAL A 631 1.15 24.00 19.57
N ALA A 632 0.82 23.70 20.82
CA ALA A 632 -0.36 22.96 21.20
C ALA A 632 -1.18 23.74 22.22
N THR A 633 -2.47 23.50 22.24
CA THR A 633 -3.42 24.17 23.12
C THR A 633 -4.33 23.13 23.72
N VAL A 634 -4.45 23.12 25.04
CA VAL A 634 -5.43 22.36 25.84
C VAL A 634 -6.39 23.36 26.43
N THR A 635 -7.63 23.35 26.00
CA THR A 635 -8.64 24.36 26.38
C THR A 635 -9.60 23.86 27.43
N THR A 636 -9.61 22.56 27.72
CA THR A 636 -10.48 21.94 28.73
C THR A 636 -9.86 22.07 30.12
N TYR A 637 -10.73 22.28 31.14
CA TYR A 637 -10.34 22.43 32.53
C TYR A 637 -11.49 22.07 33.47
N ALA A 638 -11.19 21.79 34.73
CA ALA A 638 -12.20 21.61 35.77
C ALA A 638 -12.66 22.94 36.37
N GLY A 639 -13.71 22.89 37.15
CA GLY A 639 -14.32 24.09 37.71
C GLY A 639 -13.42 24.94 38.62
N ASP A 640 -12.32 24.42 39.13
CA ASP A 640 -11.28 25.13 39.88
C ASP A 640 -10.11 25.64 39.01
N GLY A 641 -10.11 25.36 37.69
CA GLY A 641 -9.06 25.74 36.77
C GLY A 641 -7.98 24.66 36.60
N THR A 642 -8.13 23.50 37.25
CA THR A 642 -7.22 22.38 37.14
C THR A 642 -7.52 21.53 35.89
N LEU A 643 -6.63 20.55 35.59
CA LEU A 643 -6.83 19.53 34.57
C LEU A 643 -7.37 18.22 35.17
N ASP A 644 -8.20 18.30 36.20
CA ASP A 644 -8.68 17.14 36.96
C ASP A 644 -9.15 15.99 36.04
N GLY A 645 -8.77 14.75 36.40
CA GLY A 645 -9.00 13.56 35.61
C GLY A 645 -8.00 13.36 34.49
N LEU A 646 -7.57 14.40 33.77
CA LEU A 646 -6.56 14.31 32.70
C LEU A 646 -5.14 14.07 33.23
N LEU A 647 -4.89 14.17 34.54
CA LEU A 647 -3.58 13.91 35.15
C LEU A 647 -3.41 12.44 35.58
N GLN A 648 -4.42 11.61 35.36
CA GLN A 648 -4.41 10.20 35.73
C GLN A 648 -4.35 9.30 34.49
N SER A 649 -3.76 8.11 34.63
CA SER A 649 -3.77 7.10 33.56
C SER A 649 -5.22 6.60 33.31
N PRO A 650 -5.66 6.38 32.03
CA PRO A 650 -4.89 6.51 30.79
C PRO A 650 -4.84 7.93 30.18
N ASP A 651 -5.65 8.84 30.68
CA ASP A 651 -5.88 10.19 30.09
C ASP A 651 -4.61 11.06 30.10
N SER A 652 -3.73 10.88 31.08
CA SER A 652 -2.46 11.64 31.23
C SER A 652 -1.52 11.49 30.03
N LEU A 653 -1.68 10.43 29.26
CA LEU A 653 -0.92 10.25 28.04
C LEU A 653 -1.16 11.39 27.02
N LEU A 654 -2.36 11.97 26.98
CA LEU A 654 -2.68 13.12 26.13
C LEU A 654 -1.80 14.33 26.47
N LEU A 655 -1.64 14.63 27.76
CA LEU A 655 -0.84 15.76 28.23
C LEU A 655 0.66 15.52 28.00
N THR A 656 1.14 14.32 28.28
CA THR A 656 2.53 13.93 28.02
C THR A 656 2.85 14.06 26.54
N LYS A 657 1.99 13.54 25.66
CA LYS A 657 2.20 13.61 24.21
C LYS A 657 2.07 15.05 23.68
N SER A 658 1.14 15.85 24.21
CA SER A 658 1.05 17.28 23.87
C SER A 658 2.32 18.02 24.23
N THR A 659 2.88 17.75 25.42
CA THR A 659 4.14 18.34 25.89
C THR A 659 5.32 17.86 25.02
N ASN A 660 5.42 16.56 24.74
CA ASN A 660 6.46 16.03 23.86
C ASN A 660 6.35 16.58 22.42
N TYR A 661 5.14 16.77 21.92
CA TYR A 661 4.92 17.38 20.62
C TYR A 661 5.54 18.78 20.55
N VAL A 662 5.28 19.63 21.56
CA VAL A 662 5.83 21.00 21.54
C VAL A 662 7.31 21.03 21.84
N ILE A 663 7.87 20.13 22.69
CA ILE A 663 9.32 19.99 22.90
C ILE A 663 10.01 19.64 21.57
N GLY A 664 9.41 18.74 20.78
CA GLY A 664 9.94 18.31 19.50
C GLY A 664 11.18 17.45 19.63
N ASP A 665 12.28 17.83 18.96
CA ASP A 665 13.58 17.19 19.11
C ASP A 665 14.32 17.83 20.32
N PRO A 666 14.43 17.14 21.46
CA PRO A 666 15.11 17.70 22.65
C PRO A 666 16.60 17.92 22.42
N GLU A 667 17.20 17.23 21.46
CA GLU A 667 18.61 17.34 21.14
C GLU A 667 18.92 18.38 20.05
N ARG A 668 17.92 19.13 19.59
CA ARG A 668 18.16 20.20 18.58
C ARG A 668 19.16 21.25 19.06
N LYS A 669 19.38 21.37 20.37
CA LYS A 669 20.35 22.27 21.00
C LYS A 669 21.64 21.57 21.45
N ALA A 670 21.68 20.22 21.39
CA ALA A 670 22.86 19.46 21.77
C ALA A 670 23.95 19.57 20.68
N SER A 671 25.21 19.52 21.14
CA SER A 671 26.35 19.34 20.25
C SER A 671 26.98 17.98 20.53
N GLY A 672 27.52 17.31 19.51
CA GLY A 672 28.01 15.93 19.63
C GLY A 672 27.25 14.98 18.69
N VAL A 673 27.38 13.70 18.93
CA VAL A 673 26.56 12.69 18.22
C VAL A 673 25.14 12.73 18.79
N THR A 674 24.19 13.07 17.95
CA THR A 674 22.78 13.18 18.34
C THR A 674 21.97 11.93 18.00
N GLU A 675 22.44 11.15 17.03
CA GLU A 675 21.74 9.93 16.61
C GLU A 675 22.74 8.89 16.13
N VAL A 676 22.65 7.70 16.64
CA VAL A 676 23.24 6.47 16.11
C VAL A 676 22.40 5.30 16.61
N SER A 677 22.12 4.37 15.73
CA SER A 677 21.36 3.17 16.08
C SER A 677 22.27 1.95 16.16
N ASP A 678 21.98 1.06 17.10
CA ASP A 678 22.53 -0.28 17.11
C ASP A 678 22.26 -0.98 15.77
N THR A 679 23.19 -1.78 15.32
CA THR A 679 23.13 -2.45 14.02
C THR A 679 23.62 -3.90 14.13
N ARG A 680 23.64 -4.58 13.01
CA ARG A 680 24.17 -5.92 12.86
C ARG A 680 25.36 -5.93 11.93
N VAL A 681 26.15 -6.99 11.99
CA VAL A 681 27.26 -7.23 11.05
C VAL A 681 26.74 -7.12 9.62
N ASP A 682 27.49 -6.45 8.75
CA ASP A 682 27.22 -6.16 7.34
C ASP A 682 25.98 -5.29 7.05
N GLN A 683 25.34 -4.76 8.09
CA GLN A 683 24.28 -3.76 7.96
C GLN A 683 24.81 -2.35 8.22
N SER A 684 24.32 -1.41 7.41
CA SER A 684 24.70 0.00 7.55
C SER A 684 23.95 0.67 8.69
N THR A 685 24.66 1.49 9.47
CA THR A 685 24.08 2.47 10.39
C THR A 685 24.60 3.87 10.07
N THR A 686 23.81 4.88 10.41
CA THR A 686 24.16 6.29 10.18
C THR A 686 24.42 6.96 11.51
N VAL A 687 25.55 7.64 11.58
CA VAL A 687 25.94 8.48 12.73
C VAL A 687 25.63 9.93 12.35
N VAL A 688 24.76 10.60 13.12
CA VAL A 688 24.41 12.00 12.96
C VAL A 688 25.13 12.84 14.02
N TYR A 689 25.96 13.76 13.58
CA TYR A 689 26.69 14.69 14.45
C TYR A 689 26.19 16.13 14.26
N ARG A 690 25.97 16.83 15.36
CA ARG A 690 25.62 18.25 15.38
C ARG A 690 26.77 19.06 16.00
N GLY A 691 27.22 20.12 15.31
CA GLY A 691 28.27 20.98 15.81
C GLY A 691 28.67 22.08 14.82
N GLY A 692 29.43 23.06 15.29
CA GLY A 692 29.87 24.18 14.45
C GLY A 692 30.87 23.80 13.37
N GLU A 693 31.63 22.72 13.58
CA GLU A 693 32.66 22.22 12.66
C GLU A 693 32.47 20.73 12.40
N ARG A 694 32.86 20.30 11.20
CA ARG A 694 32.85 18.89 10.79
C ARG A 694 33.82 18.07 11.61
N PRO A 695 33.39 16.92 12.19
CA PRO A 695 34.29 16.01 12.89
C PRO A 695 35.43 15.52 11.98
N GLN A 696 36.67 15.50 12.52
CA GLN A 696 37.85 15.03 11.83
C GLN A 696 38.56 13.96 12.64
N GLY A 697 39.28 13.06 11.95
CA GLY A 697 40.14 12.08 12.63
C GLY A 697 39.41 10.87 13.22
N VAL A 698 38.14 10.62 12.86
CA VAL A 698 37.43 9.41 13.30
C VAL A 698 37.74 8.30 12.32
N GLU A 699 38.40 7.26 12.80
CA GLU A 699 38.84 6.12 12.00
C GLU A 699 37.63 5.39 11.37
N GLY A 700 37.67 5.17 10.06
CA GLY A 700 36.63 4.47 9.32
C GLY A 700 35.38 5.31 9.00
N LEU A 701 35.23 6.55 9.51
CA LEU A 701 34.05 7.38 9.29
C LEU A 701 34.37 8.63 8.44
N ARG A 702 33.51 8.89 7.46
CA ARG A 702 33.57 10.10 6.62
C ARG A 702 32.27 10.88 6.75
N PHE A 703 32.33 11.94 7.55
CA PHE A 703 31.18 12.82 7.72
C PHE A 703 30.97 13.72 6.49
N SER A 704 29.75 13.82 6.02
CA SER A 704 29.28 14.74 4.98
C SER A 704 28.29 15.73 5.58
N ALA A 705 28.32 17.00 5.15
CA ALA A 705 27.35 17.99 5.60
C ALA A 705 26.00 17.74 4.91
N VAL A 706 24.94 17.64 5.68
CA VAL A 706 23.56 17.48 5.21
C VAL A 706 22.81 18.80 5.34
N SER A 707 23.07 19.53 6.40
CA SER A 707 22.55 20.88 6.62
C SER A 707 23.56 21.70 7.47
N PRO A 708 23.40 23.02 7.58
CA PRO A 708 24.29 23.81 8.42
C PRO A 708 24.37 23.25 9.85
N GLY A 709 25.58 22.88 10.27
CA GLY A 709 25.84 22.31 11.60
C GLY A 709 25.41 20.86 11.80
N VAL A 710 24.94 20.15 10.74
CA VAL A 710 24.59 18.73 10.81
C VAL A 710 25.43 17.95 9.82
N TYR A 711 26.08 16.91 10.31
CA TYR A 711 26.96 16.05 9.54
C TYR A 711 26.57 14.59 9.74
N GLU A 712 26.58 13.81 8.65
CA GLU A 712 26.27 12.40 8.67
C GLU A 712 27.43 11.54 8.14
N ALA A 713 27.63 10.39 8.77
CA ALA A 713 28.53 9.35 8.29
C ALA A 713 27.83 8.00 8.34
N THR A 714 27.95 7.22 7.27
CA THR A 714 27.46 5.85 7.22
C THR A 714 28.62 4.89 7.49
N VAL A 715 28.37 3.88 8.31
CA VAL A 715 29.30 2.80 8.61
C VAL A 715 28.64 1.44 8.41
N VAL A 716 29.40 0.49 7.86
CA VAL A 716 29.01 -0.92 7.75
C VAL A 716 30.01 -1.73 8.57
N PRO A 717 29.68 -2.13 9.80
CA PRO A 717 30.59 -2.90 10.65
C PRO A 717 30.66 -4.36 10.21
N THR A 718 31.83 -4.98 10.35
CA THR A 718 32.11 -6.37 9.98
C THR A 718 32.35 -7.28 11.18
N GLU A 719 32.35 -6.76 12.40
CA GLU A 719 32.61 -7.50 13.64
C GLU A 719 31.61 -7.12 14.71
N THR A 720 31.16 -8.08 15.51
CA THR A 720 30.27 -7.86 16.67
C THR A 720 30.99 -7.13 17.81
N GLY A 721 30.24 -6.39 18.61
CA GLY A 721 30.76 -5.70 19.80
C GLY A 721 30.20 -4.29 19.93
N TYR A 722 30.70 -3.58 20.97
CA TYR A 722 30.43 -2.15 21.09
C TYR A 722 31.48 -1.34 20.32
N ARG A 723 31.04 -0.35 19.57
CA ARG A 723 31.90 0.58 18.83
C ARG A 723 31.72 1.99 19.36
N ASP A 724 32.83 2.56 19.85
CA ASP A 724 32.84 3.94 20.30
C ASP A 724 32.98 4.88 19.11
N VAL A 725 32.15 5.93 19.08
CA VAL A 725 32.15 6.97 18.04
C VAL A 725 32.04 8.34 18.70
N LEU A 726 33.11 9.12 18.67
CA LEU A 726 33.19 10.45 19.31
C LEU A 726 32.82 10.38 20.80
N ASP A 727 31.69 10.91 21.16
CA ASP A 727 31.18 11.01 22.54
C ASP A 727 30.11 9.94 22.88
N THR A 728 29.90 8.96 22.02
CA THR A 728 28.89 7.92 22.18
C THR A 728 29.41 6.54 21.75
N ALA A 729 28.58 5.53 21.87
CA ALA A 729 28.82 4.20 21.34
C ALA A 729 27.53 3.61 20.74
N PHE A 730 27.69 2.64 19.87
CA PHE A 730 26.58 1.80 19.37
C PHE A 730 26.98 0.32 19.40
N ALA A 731 25.99 -0.55 19.48
CA ALA A 731 26.19 -1.98 19.45
C ALA A 731 26.16 -2.54 18.01
N VAL A 732 26.99 -3.52 17.76
CA VAL A 732 27.00 -4.34 16.55
C VAL A 732 26.70 -5.77 16.96
N ASN A 733 25.56 -6.27 16.58
CA ASN A 733 25.13 -7.62 16.87
C ASN A 733 25.43 -8.57 15.70
N TYR A 734 25.24 -9.85 15.93
CA TYR A 734 25.40 -10.93 14.96
C TYR A 734 24.60 -10.68 13.68
N PRO A 735 24.96 -11.34 12.56
CA PRO A 735 24.25 -11.21 11.28
C PRO A 735 22.75 -11.50 11.39
N VAL A 736 21.95 -10.97 10.48
CA VAL A 736 20.49 -11.21 10.49
C VAL A 736 20.17 -12.69 10.33
N GLU A 737 20.94 -13.43 9.55
CA GLU A 737 20.78 -14.88 9.35
C GLU A 737 20.88 -15.69 10.67
N HIS A 738 21.56 -15.16 11.69
CA HIS A 738 21.65 -15.77 13.00
C HIS A 738 20.59 -15.24 14.00
N ALA A 739 19.60 -14.49 13.49
CA ALA A 739 18.51 -13.88 14.27
C ALA A 739 17.14 -14.51 14.04
N GLY A 740 17.09 -15.57 13.26
CA GLY A 740 15.83 -16.25 12.95
C GLY A 740 16.11 -17.60 12.34
N PHE A 741 15.52 -18.60 12.91
CA PHE A 741 15.62 -19.98 12.48
C PHE A 741 14.20 -20.57 12.32
N GLY A 742 14.10 -21.61 11.51
CA GLY A 742 12.82 -22.26 11.26
C GLY A 742 11.94 -21.52 10.29
N ARG A 743 10.79 -22.10 10.02
CA ARG A 743 9.89 -21.69 8.95
C ARG A 743 9.29 -20.30 9.19
N SER A 744 9.49 -19.42 8.22
CA SER A 744 8.97 -18.05 8.22
C SER A 744 7.49 -18.00 7.84
N ALA A 745 6.68 -17.26 8.59
CA ALA A 745 5.28 -16.97 8.23
C ALA A 745 5.16 -16.26 6.87
N ALA A 746 6.19 -15.52 6.47
CA ALA A 746 6.24 -14.87 5.16
C ALA A 746 6.34 -15.87 4.00
N LEU A 747 7.00 -17.02 4.21
CA LEU A 747 7.06 -18.10 3.23
C LEU A 747 5.68 -18.75 3.06
N GLU A 748 5.00 -19.05 4.15
CA GLU A 748 3.65 -19.65 4.10
C GLU A 748 2.65 -18.73 3.39
N ALA A 749 2.70 -17.43 3.70
CA ALA A 749 1.88 -16.44 3.03
C ALA A 749 2.21 -16.35 1.53
N ALA A 750 3.50 -16.35 1.16
CA ALA A 750 3.93 -16.30 -0.23
C ALA A 750 3.48 -17.52 -1.05
N VAL A 751 3.60 -18.72 -0.49
CA VAL A 751 3.12 -19.95 -1.11
C VAL A 751 1.61 -19.90 -1.32
N SER A 752 0.84 -19.55 -0.29
CA SER A 752 -0.62 -19.41 -0.37
C SER A 752 -1.05 -18.35 -1.39
N ASP A 753 -0.41 -17.19 -1.38
CA ASP A 753 -0.75 -16.06 -2.25
C ASP A 753 -0.49 -16.33 -3.74
N SER A 754 0.49 -17.18 -4.07
CA SER A 754 0.80 -17.58 -5.44
C SER A 754 -0.02 -18.77 -5.93
N GLY A 755 -0.87 -19.37 -5.08
CA GLY A 755 -1.59 -20.61 -5.37
C GLY A 755 -0.70 -21.85 -5.36
N GLY A 756 0.47 -21.79 -4.72
CA GLY A 756 1.37 -22.91 -4.50
C GLY A 756 0.98 -23.78 -3.32
N THR A 757 1.81 -24.77 -3.04
CA THR A 757 1.61 -25.74 -1.94
C THR A 757 2.89 -25.84 -1.10
N MET A 758 2.70 -25.98 0.22
CA MET A 758 3.77 -26.39 1.12
C MET A 758 3.89 -27.91 1.08
N TYR A 759 5.03 -28.40 0.66
CA TYR A 759 5.34 -29.83 0.52
C TYR A 759 6.24 -30.32 1.65
N GLY A 760 6.17 -31.61 1.93
CA GLY A 760 7.18 -32.29 2.74
C GLY A 760 8.39 -32.72 1.88
N PRO A 761 9.49 -33.18 2.52
CA PRO A 761 10.70 -33.64 1.83
C PRO A 761 10.48 -34.86 0.94
N ASN A 762 9.41 -35.64 1.15
CA ASN A 762 9.10 -36.86 0.41
C ASN A 762 8.00 -36.70 -0.65
N ASP A 763 7.52 -35.47 -0.92
CA ASP A 763 6.34 -35.22 -1.78
C ASP A 763 6.72 -34.96 -3.25
N ALA A 764 7.82 -35.57 -3.74
CA ALA A 764 8.32 -35.42 -5.10
C ALA A 764 7.25 -35.72 -6.18
N ALA A 765 6.44 -36.75 -5.97
CA ALA A 765 5.35 -37.14 -6.88
C ALA A 765 4.26 -36.05 -6.97
N GLU A 766 3.93 -35.39 -5.85
CA GLU A 766 2.94 -34.30 -5.81
C GLU A 766 3.48 -33.02 -6.48
N ILE A 767 4.77 -32.71 -6.27
CA ILE A 767 5.45 -31.61 -6.95
C ILE A 767 5.45 -31.84 -8.46
N ALA A 768 5.80 -33.05 -8.90
CA ALA A 768 5.81 -33.42 -10.31
C ALA A 768 4.38 -33.34 -10.93
N ALA A 769 3.35 -33.76 -10.20
CA ALA A 769 1.97 -33.66 -10.64
C ALA A 769 1.53 -32.18 -10.78
N SER A 770 1.81 -31.37 -9.78
CA SER A 770 1.52 -29.91 -9.81
C SER A 770 2.23 -29.20 -10.98
N ALA A 771 3.49 -29.57 -11.25
CA ALA A 771 4.24 -29.01 -12.38
C ALA A 771 3.61 -29.41 -13.74
N ARG A 772 3.07 -30.62 -13.88
CA ARG A 772 2.34 -31.05 -15.10
C ARG A 772 1.03 -30.28 -15.24
N ASP A 773 0.28 -30.09 -14.15
CA ASP A 773 -0.97 -29.34 -14.18
C ASP A 773 -0.77 -27.86 -14.52
N ASN A 774 0.28 -27.24 -13.99
CA ASN A 774 0.63 -25.85 -14.28
C ASN A 774 1.14 -25.66 -15.72
N ALA A 775 1.88 -26.63 -16.24
CA ALA A 775 2.36 -26.62 -17.63
C ALA A 775 1.22 -26.88 -18.63
N ALA A 776 0.14 -27.57 -18.23
CA ALA A 776 -1.03 -27.80 -19.05
C ALA A 776 -1.76 -26.47 -19.33
N GLY A 777 -1.39 -25.85 -20.42
CA GLY A 777 -1.90 -24.53 -20.80
C GLY A 777 -2.99 -24.62 -21.88
N VAL A 778 -3.93 -23.67 -21.83
CA VAL A 778 -4.88 -23.44 -22.91
C VAL A 778 -4.16 -22.67 -24.02
N GLN A 779 -3.67 -23.39 -25.04
CA GLN A 779 -3.07 -22.73 -26.19
C GLN A 779 -4.10 -22.51 -27.31
N PRO A 780 -4.13 -21.34 -27.95
CA PRO A 780 -4.92 -21.10 -29.14
C PRO A 780 -4.32 -21.86 -30.31
N VAL A 781 -4.93 -23.00 -30.67
CA VAL A 781 -4.53 -23.80 -31.82
C VAL A 781 -5.29 -23.32 -33.04
N ARG A 782 -4.55 -23.07 -34.10
CA ARG A 782 -5.07 -22.61 -35.36
C ARG A 782 -5.33 -23.78 -36.29
N ASP A 783 -6.59 -24.00 -36.67
CA ASP A 783 -7.01 -24.99 -37.62
C ASP A 783 -7.24 -24.32 -38.99
N ASP A 784 -6.41 -24.66 -39.99
CA ASP A 784 -6.47 -24.11 -41.33
C ASP A 784 -7.49 -24.88 -42.21
N TRP A 785 -8.45 -24.19 -42.81
CA TRP A 785 -9.52 -24.74 -43.63
C TRP A 785 -9.24 -24.67 -45.12
N ALA A 786 -8.10 -24.12 -45.55
CA ALA A 786 -7.79 -23.93 -46.98
C ALA A 786 -7.88 -25.24 -47.81
N VAL A 787 -7.35 -26.35 -47.26
CA VAL A 787 -7.36 -27.69 -47.91
C VAL A 787 -8.80 -28.17 -48.12
N ALA A 788 -9.71 -27.96 -47.15
CA ALA A 788 -11.10 -28.38 -47.26
C ALA A 788 -11.82 -27.63 -48.38
N PHE A 789 -11.56 -26.32 -48.55
CA PHE A 789 -12.11 -25.55 -49.65
C PHE A 789 -11.55 -25.92 -51.03
N VAL A 790 -10.24 -26.29 -51.12
CA VAL A 790 -9.66 -26.83 -52.35
C VAL A 790 -10.28 -28.19 -52.69
N ALA A 791 -10.46 -29.08 -51.73
CA ALA A 791 -11.09 -30.39 -51.93
C ALA A 791 -12.54 -30.21 -52.37
N ALA A 792 -13.30 -29.28 -51.76
CA ALA A 792 -14.68 -28.94 -52.16
C ALA A 792 -14.74 -28.41 -53.60
N ALA A 793 -13.83 -27.52 -54.01
CA ALA A 793 -13.69 -27.03 -55.37
C ALA A 793 -13.46 -28.15 -56.38
N PHE A 794 -12.57 -29.08 -56.02
CA PHE A 794 -12.25 -30.23 -56.87
C PHE A 794 -13.43 -31.20 -57.03
N LEU A 795 -14.12 -31.51 -55.94
CA LEU A 795 -15.32 -32.35 -55.97
C LEU A 795 -16.42 -31.73 -56.79
N LEU A 796 -16.66 -30.43 -56.64
CA LEU A 796 -17.63 -29.67 -57.45
C LEU A 796 -17.27 -29.70 -58.95
N TYR A 797 -16.00 -29.54 -59.28
CA TYR A 797 -15.53 -29.64 -60.67
C TYR A 797 -15.73 -31.04 -61.26
N LEU A 798 -15.36 -32.12 -60.49
CA LEU A 798 -15.59 -33.50 -60.91
C LEU A 798 -17.09 -33.80 -61.12
N ALA A 799 -17.94 -33.34 -60.22
CA ALA A 799 -19.40 -33.49 -60.33
C ALA A 799 -19.91 -32.81 -61.59
N GLU A 800 -19.39 -31.61 -61.93
CA GLU A 800 -19.75 -30.90 -63.16
C GLU A 800 -19.31 -31.69 -64.40
N VAL A 801 -18.06 -32.23 -64.41
CA VAL A 801 -17.57 -33.03 -65.54
C VAL A 801 -18.37 -34.31 -65.69
N LEU A 802 -18.71 -34.99 -64.61
CA LEU A 802 -19.56 -36.18 -64.61
C LEU A 802 -20.97 -35.87 -65.13
N ALA A 803 -21.57 -34.84 -64.65
CA ALA A 803 -22.91 -34.39 -65.12
C ALA A 803 -22.89 -34.11 -66.62
N ARG A 804 -21.88 -33.46 -67.16
CA ARG A 804 -21.75 -33.21 -68.62
C ARG A 804 -21.54 -34.50 -69.38
N ARG A 805 -20.73 -35.44 -68.91
CA ARG A 805 -20.55 -36.73 -69.57
C ARG A 805 -21.85 -37.55 -69.61
N LEU A 806 -22.55 -37.55 -68.49
CA LEU A 806 -23.88 -38.18 -68.42
C LEU A 806 -24.90 -37.57 -69.40
N GLN A 807 -24.88 -36.23 -69.52
CA GLN A 807 -25.74 -35.55 -70.46
C GLN A 807 -25.39 -35.89 -71.91
N VAL A 808 -24.12 -35.93 -72.27
CA VAL A 808 -23.66 -36.35 -73.58
C VAL A 808 -24.00 -37.83 -73.86
N TYR A 809 -23.84 -38.72 -72.90
CA TYR A 809 -24.15 -40.15 -72.97
C TYR A 809 -25.69 -40.32 -73.21
N ARG A 810 -26.54 -39.60 -72.44
CA ARG A 810 -28.01 -39.63 -72.64
C ARG A 810 -28.44 -38.96 -73.90
N GLY A 811 -27.68 -37.99 -74.40
CA GLY A 811 -27.93 -37.38 -75.72
C GLY A 811 -27.58 -38.28 -76.89
N ARG A 812 -26.54 -39.10 -76.83
CA ARG A 812 -26.19 -40.09 -77.85
C ARG A 812 -27.16 -41.24 -77.86
N THR A 813 -27.63 -41.71 -76.73
CA THR A 813 -28.67 -42.76 -76.66
C THR A 813 -30.05 -42.27 -77.22
N LYS A 814 -30.31 -40.98 -77.17
CA LYS A 814 -31.54 -40.42 -77.88
C LYS A 814 -31.33 -40.17 -79.32
N SER A 815 -30.10 -40.04 -79.85
CA SER A 815 -29.85 -39.87 -81.33
C SER A 815 -29.71 -41.20 -82.04
N GLU A 816 -29.36 -42.31 -81.37
CA GLU A 816 -29.32 -43.66 -81.96
C GLU A 816 -30.68 -44.39 -81.87
N GLY A 817 -31.64 -43.91 -81.06
CA GLY A 817 -33.01 -44.41 -81.07
C GLY A 817 -33.97 -43.81 -82.17
N GLY A 818 -33.43 -43.02 -83.08
CA GLY A 818 -34.17 -42.36 -84.15
C GLY A 818 -33.89 -42.88 -85.59
N LEU A 819 -33.32 -44.08 -85.68
CA LEU A 819 -33.23 -44.82 -86.94
C LEU A 819 -33.74 -46.23 -86.74
N ILE A 820 -35.07 -46.37 -86.74
CA ILE A 820 -35.84 -47.39 -87.36
C ILE A 820 -37.25 -46.83 -87.59
#